data_b01d27b7a47f0891e91e598ae3d82ad2
#
_entry.id   b01d27b7a47f0891e91e598ae3d82ad2
#
_cell.length_a   1.000
_cell.length_b   1.000
_cell.length_c   1.000
_cell.angle_alpha   90.00
_cell.angle_beta   90.00
_cell.angle_gamma   90.00
#
_symmetry.space_group_name_H-M   'P 1'
#
loop_
_entity.id
_entity.type
_entity.pdbx_description
1 polymer ?
#
loop_
_entity_poly.entity_id
_entity_poly.type
_entity_poly.pdbx_seq_one_letter_code
_entity_poly.pdbx_strand_id
1 'polypeptide(L)'
;MKLFVNSVKHVDFHWHKEVEIVYVLQGSIIMYLDQKQYTLHEDDVIVVNSMSVHKIERTNQDNVLLTLQFGPELLNTNASISCNSALNNDGDKLRLTSIKQNLAQMVWEINKKTKGYRSYTIGRLQMLCGCLLRYFSDGTNLDAEESSKEYDYKRLNRVLAYIDSHYSEKITLQDMAAYEHLSLHYFSHFFTDKIGIPFQKYLTLIRLEKSQAQLAGSEKKISEIALDCGFANVKLFNKYFKEKYGCTPGSYREASLAPESPNTNQNRKPKTYEESSSGDYYEMDTLNAMGSLYRYLDEKSETQQVPLPPTKALMEEQHHIEIRKDHTTVLYEKHWNITMTAGRAAEGLREDWRRQLAELRARIPFRYIRFHGIFNDEMMVYSENEDGTPVYNWSYVDKLYDFLLDQGIRPFVELSFMPSLLARSNETIFQWKGNISPPSDPARWEALVSEFIRHCLNRYGAQEVKKWYFEVWNEPDLAGVCWAGSKEEYFAFYESTVCAIKSVLIELKAGGPAMGYGSLWNDTWTEEFLAYCQKREVPLDFFSFHIYSEYPKLKIDEDRLTKIMPPSFYKESIERLRQKMNASSYGHVELHVTEWNFSLYDRNLLHDTMFMAPFVIYQTMNTLGDVKAMAFWSFTDVFEESIVPASPFYGGFGLINRDGLKKPAYYAFELMQKLGDELLVKGNGYVGTRKSDGSIQFLFYHYVHVDQLFASGDWSELSDSSRYDVFEEKGIKAFELSLHMLSGTYKCTSYRLDREHGSVFDEWIRMGSPDSLTAEEISYLNGRSGPVIRSEIVQGEHWYKEILLPPHGITLLTLDRQY
;
A
#
# COMPACT_ATOMS: atom_id res chain seq x y z
N MET A 1 -5.94 -10.58 10.35
CA MET A 1 -6.82 -11.00 11.48
C MET A 1 -7.60 -9.79 11.95
N LYS A 2 -8.92 -9.95 12.15
CA LYS A 2 -9.77 -8.93 12.78
C LYS A 2 -10.47 -9.59 13.95
N LEU A 3 -10.45 -8.96 15.12
CA LEU A 3 -11.12 -9.44 16.32
C LEU A 3 -11.92 -8.29 16.92
N PHE A 4 -13.23 -8.47 17.05
CA PHE A 4 -14.12 -7.41 17.54
C PHE A 4 -15.25 -7.97 18.39
N VAL A 5 -15.72 -7.14 19.31
CA VAL A 5 -16.87 -7.44 20.20
C VAL A 5 -17.97 -6.44 19.89
N ASN A 6 -19.14 -6.93 19.49
CA ASN A 6 -20.24 -6.08 19.05
C ASN A 6 -21.61 -6.68 19.40
N SER A 7 -22.64 -5.86 19.35
CA SER A 7 -24.05 -6.29 19.36
C SER A 7 -24.60 -6.18 17.95
N VAL A 8 -25.27 -7.20 17.48
CA VAL A 8 -25.81 -7.27 16.11
C VAL A 8 -27.33 -7.19 16.13
N LYS A 9 -27.90 -6.29 15.35
CA LYS A 9 -29.32 -6.21 15.11
C LYS A 9 -29.72 -7.00 13.86
N HIS A 10 -28.97 -6.79 12.78
CA HIS A 10 -29.19 -7.43 11.50
C HIS A 10 -27.94 -7.29 10.62
N VAL A 11 -27.51 -8.39 10.01
CA VAL A 11 -26.51 -8.41 8.94
C VAL A 11 -27.12 -9.19 7.79
N ASP A 12 -27.31 -8.57 6.63
CA ASP A 12 -27.87 -9.24 5.45
C ASP A 12 -26.97 -10.33 4.92
N PHE A 13 -27.47 -11.12 3.97
CA PHE A 13 -26.67 -12.14 3.30
C PHE A 13 -25.44 -11.53 2.67
N HIS A 14 -24.30 -11.99 3.11
CA HIS A 14 -22.99 -11.59 2.62
C HIS A 14 -22.02 -12.78 2.68
N TRP A 15 -20.86 -12.57 2.12
CA TRP A 15 -19.76 -13.53 2.15
C TRP A 15 -18.44 -12.75 2.14
N HIS A 16 -17.38 -13.38 2.60
CA HIS A 16 -16.03 -12.83 2.58
C HIS A 16 -15.00 -13.98 2.46
N LYS A 17 -13.76 -13.61 2.14
CA LYS A 17 -12.67 -14.56 1.94
C LYS A 17 -12.15 -15.14 3.26
N GLU A 18 -12.25 -14.37 4.32
CA GLU A 18 -11.78 -14.78 5.64
C GLU A 18 -12.59 -15.98 6.17
N VAL A 19 -11.95 -16.79 6.97
CA VAL A 19 -12.63 -17.70 7.89
C VAL A 19 -13.10 -16.88 9.07
N GLU A 20 -14.38 -17.02 9.44
CA GLU A 20 -14.96 -16.28 10.55
C GLU A 20 -15.39 -17.24 11.68
N ILE A 21 -15.07 -16.86 12.90
CA ILE A 21 -15.56 -17.52 14.11
C ILE A 21 -16.50 -16.57 14.84
N VAL A 22 -17.76 -16.95 15.00
CA VAL A 22 -18.74 -16.20 15.79
C VAL A 22 -18.96 -16.92 17.12
N TYR A 23 -18.69 -16.23 18.22
CA TYR A 23 -18.91 -16.70 19.57
C TYR A 23 -19.92 -15.81 20.29
N VAL A 24 -21.05 -16.39 20.74
CA VAL A 24 -22.11 -15.66 21.44
C VAL A 24 -21.71 -15.52 22.92
N LEU A 25 -21.29 -14.30 23.31
CA LEU A 25 -20.90 -14.00 24.68
C LEU A 25 -22.11 -13.79 25.61
N GLN A 26 -23.20 -13.26 25.07
CA GLN A 26 -24.43 -13.00 25.81
C GLN A 26 -25.65 -13.04 24.88
N GLY A 27 -26.77 -13.54 25.36
CA GLY A 27 -28.06 -13.55 24.66
C GLY A 27 -28.15 -14.61 23.56
N SER A 28 -28.77 -14.27 22.43
CA SER A 28 -28.93 -15.21 21.33
C SER A 28 -29.09 -14.54 19.98
N ILE A 29 -28.73 -15.27 18.92
CA ILE A 29 -28.87 -14.84 17.52
C ILE A 29 -29.47 -15.96 16.67
N ILE A 30 -30.01 -15.58 15.50
CA ILE A 30 -30.34 -16.49 14.43
C ILE A 30 -29.30 -16.30 13.33
N MET A 31 -28.61 -17.37 12.98
CA MET A 31 -27.61 -17.39 11.92
C MET A 31 -28.08 -18.28 10.78
N TYR A 32 -28.03 -17.75 9.57
CA TYR A 32 -28.23 -18.50 8.35
C TYR A 32 -26.86 -18.75 7.73
N LEU A 33 -26.50 -20.01 7.54
CA LEU A 33 -25.24 -20.45 6.97
C LEU A 33 -25.51 -21.59 5.99
N ASP A 34 -25.07 -21.45 4.74
CA ASP A 34 -25.22 -22.44 3.70
C ASP A 34 -26.67 -23.00 3.60
N GLN A 35 -27.66 -22.09 3.56
CA GLN A 35 -29.11 -22.34 3.48
C GLN A 35 -29.73 -22.97 4.75
N LYS A 36 -28.97 -23.23 5.78
CA LYS A 36 -29.47 -23.72 7.06
C LYS A 36 -29.61 -22.58 8.07
N GLN A 37 -30.67 -22.68 8.87
CA GLN A 37 -30.90 -21.75 9.95
C GLN A 37 -30.47 -22.40 11.29
N TYR A 38 -29.67 -21.65 12.05
CA TYR A 38 -29.21 -22.03 13.38
C TYR A 38 -29.62 -20.97 14.40
N THR A 39 -30.11 -21.37 15.54
CA THR A 39 -30.29 -20.48 16.70
C THR A 39 -29.11 -20.74 17.64
N LEU A 40 -28.29 -19.72 17.83
CA LEU A 40 -27.13 -19.77 18.71
C LEU A 40 -27.46 -19.03 20.01
N HIS A 41 -27.16 -19.64 21.12
CA HIS A 41 -27.37 -19.11 22.48
C HIS A 41 -26.04 -18.71 23.12
N GLU A 42 -26.13 -18.09 24.28
CA GLU A 42 -24.94 -17.79 25.09
C GLU A 42 -24.03 -19.01 25.21
N ASP A 43 -22.74 -18.79 25.03
CA ASP A 43 -21.66 -19.78 25.00
C ASP A 43 -21.58 -20.64 23.73
N ASP A 44 -22.41 -20.40 22.71
CA ASP A 44 -22.28 -21.09 21.44
C ASP A 44 -21.22 -20.46 20.52
N VAL A 45 -20.52 -21.35 19.79
CA VAL A 45 -19.52 -20.99 18.78
C VAL A 45 -19.86 -21.63 17.45
N ILE A 46 -19.75 -20.87 16.35
CA ILE A 46 -19.88 -21.37 14.98
C ILE A 46 -18.73 -20.87 14.14
N VAL A 47 -18.26 -21.69 13.19
CA VAL A 47 -17.26 -21.33 12.20
C VAL A 47 -17.92 -21.16 10.83
N VAL A 48 -17.68 -20.03 10.18
CA VAL A 48 -18.04 -19.75 8.80
C VAL A 48 -16.79 -19.95 7.96
N ASN A 49 -16.85 -20.88 7.03
CA ASN A 49 -15.73 -21.12 6.14
C ASN A 49 -15.53 -19.96 5.16
N SER A 50 -14.30 -19.84 4.64
CA SER A 50 -14.00 -18.92 3.55
C SER A 50 -15.04 -19.02 2.44
N MET A 51 -15.54 -17.90 1.94
CA MET A 51 -16.50 -17.79 0.84
C MET A 51 -17.90 -18.37 1.12
N SER A 52 -18.22 -18.77 2.37
CA SER A 52 -19.56 -19.23 2.72
C SER A 52 -20.54 -18.07 2.91
N VAL A 53 -21.70 -18.18 2.25
CA VAL A 53 -22.75 -17.16 2.35
C VAL A 53 -23.47 -17.29 3.68
N HIS A 54 -23.54 -16.20 4.43
CA HIS A 54 -24.18 -16.19 5.75
C HIS A 54 -24.92 -14.90 6.04
N LYS A 55 -25.80 -14.94 7.05
CA LYS A 55 -26.62 -13.82 7.53
C LYS A 55 -26.82 -13.99 9.02
N ILE A 56 -26.85 -12.87 9.76
CA ILE A 56 -27.13 -12.84 11.20
C ILE A 56 -28.36 -11.98 11.47
N GLU A 57 -29.25 -12.48 12.27
CA GLU A 57 -30.43 -11.75 12.78
C GLU A 57 -30.50 -11.81 14.30
N ARG A 58 -30.93 -10.70 14.89
CA ARG A 58 -31.23 -10.64 16.31
C ARG A 58 -32.48 -11.46 16.63
N THR A 59 -32.49 -12.13 17.76
CA THR A 59 -33.69 -12.69 18.39
C THR A 59 -34.44 -11.57 19.15
N ASN A 60 -35.39 -11.96 20.00
CA ASN A 60 -36.05 -11.01 20.92
C ASN A 60 -35.16 -10.59 22.11
N GLN A 61 -33.96 -11.15 22.21
CA GLN A 61 -32.99 -10.85 23.28
C GLN A 61 -31.88 -9.96 22.74
N ASP A 62 -31.31 -9.12 23.60
CA ASP A 62 -30.05 -8.42 23.31
C ASP A 62 -28.93 -9.44 23.22
N ASN A 63 -27.95 -9.18 22.37
CA ASN A 63 -26.84 -10.08 22.15
C ASN A 63 -25.51 -9.33 22.21
N VAL A 64 -24.46 -10.06 22.56
CA VAL A 64 -23.06 -9.65 22.45
C VAL A 64 -22.28 -10.78 21.81
N LEU A 65 -21.59 -10.48 20.71
CA LEU A 65 -20.82 -11.42 19.94
C LEU A 65 -19.34 -11.05 19.99
N LEU A 66 -18.51 -12.06 20.06
CA LEU A 66 -17.09 -11.98 19.72
C LEU A 66 -16.93 -12.57 18.34
N THR A 67 -16.43 -11.78 17.41
CA THR A 67 -16.16 -12.22 16.04
C THR A 67 -14.67 -12.15 15.75
N LEU A 68 -14.10 -13.27 15.27
CA LEU A 68 -12.72 -13.37 14.82
C LEU A 68 -12.71 -13.71 13.34
N GLN A 69 -12.13 -12.85 12.51
CA GLN A 69 -11.89 -13.10 11.08
C GLN A 69 -10.39 -13.22 10.81
N PHE A 70 -10.00 -14.24 10.03
CA PHE A 70 -8.59 -14.44 9.63
C PHE A 70 -8.50 -15.08 8.25
N GLY A 71 -7.37 -14.85 7.55
CA GLY A 71 -7.15 -15.39 6.22
C GLY A 71 -7.09 -16.91 6.19
N PRO A 72 -7.74 -17.59 5.20
CA PRO A 72 -7.76 -19.05 5.08
C PRO A 72 -6.37 -19.66 4.91
N GLU A 73 -5.39 -18.89 4.43
CA GLU A 73 -3.99 -19.30 4.30
C GLU A 73 -3.34 -19.71 5.63
N LEU A 74 -3.85 -19.23 6.76
CA LEU A 74 -3.36 -19.63 8.09
C LEU A 74 -3.72 -21.07 8.45
N LEU A 75 -4.70 -21.66 7.78
CA LEU A 75 -5.02 -23.08 7.92
C LEU A 75 -4.04 -23.98 7.14
N ASN A 76 -3.27 -23.44 6.20
CA ASN A 76 -2.34 -24.16 5.30
C ASN A 76 -2.98 -25.36 4.57
N THR A 77 -4.29 -25.33 4.39
CA THR A 77 -5.07 -26.38 3.74
C THR A 77 -6.41 -25.81 3.26
N ASN A 78 -6.97 -26.42 2.23
CA ASN A 78 -8.31 -26.10 1.73
C ASN A 78 -9.43 -26.90 2.45
N ALA A 79 -9.13 -27.48 3.62
CA ALA A 79 -10.10 -28.29 4.35
C ALA A 79 -11.28 -27.43 4.84
N SER A 80 -12.49 -27.93 4.66
CA SER A 80 -13.69 -27.32 5.25
C SER A 80 -13.72 -27.61 6.75
N ILE A 81 -14.04 -26.57 7.53
CA ILE A 81 -14.17 -26.66 8.98
C ILE A 81 -15.66 -26.79 9.33
N SER A 82 -16.04 -27.89 9.94
CA SER A 82 -17.40 -28.15 10.42
C SER A 82 -17.48 -28.00 11.93
N CYS A 83 -17.53 -26.76 12.41
CA CYS A 83 -17.62 -26.43 13.83
C CYS A 83 -18.88 -25.60 14.11
N ASN A 84 -19.87 -26.23 14.79
CA ASN A 84 -21.09 -25.55 15.22
C ASN A 84 -21.56 -26.18 16.54
N SER A 85 -21.41 -25.46 17.65
CA SER A 85 -21.72 -25.97 19.01
C SER A 85 -23.19 -26.27 19.24
N ALA A 86 -24.09 -25.58 18.51
CA ALA A 86 -25.52 -25.84 18.58
C ALA A 86 -25.93 -27.24 18.02
N LEU A 87 -25.03 -27.87 17.25
CA LEU A 87 -25.27 -29.21 16.67
C LEU A 87 -24.45 -30.32 17.32
N ASN A 88 -23.45 -29.98 18.14
CA ASN A 88 -22.46 -30.93 18.63
C ASN A 88 -22.94 -31.68 19.89
N ASN A 89 -22.59 -32.96 19.96
CA ASN A 89 -22.88 -33.83 21.10
C ASN A 89 -21.93 -33.60 22.27
N ASP A 90 -22.25 -34.11 23.48
CA ASP A 90 -21.47 -33.93 24.71
C ASP A 90 -19.99 -34.32 24.60
N GLY A 91 -19.58 -35.15 23.65
CA GLY A 91 -18.17 -35.50 23.40
C GLY A 91 -17.28 -34.37 22.87
N ASP A 92 -17.87 -33.32 22.30
CA ASP A 92 -17.14 -32.19 21.71
C ASP A 92 -16.93 -31.01 22.65
N LYS A 93 -17.52 -31.06 23.87
CA LYS A 93 -17.38 -29.97 24.85
C LYS A 93 -15.92 -29.62 25.18
N LEU A 94 -15.06 -30.62 25.32
CA LEU A 94 -13.64 -30.40 25.63
C LEU A 94 -12.90 -29.74 24.46
N ARG A 95 -13.26 -30.09 23.21
CA ARG A 95 -12.68 -29.54 21.98
C ARG A 95 -13.12 -28.08 21.77
N LEU A 96 -14.39 -27.78 22.01
CA LEU A 96 -14.93 -26.42 21.98
C LEU A 96 -14.33 -25.55 23.08
N THR A 97 -14.06 -26.10 24.28
CA THR A 97 -13.37 -25.39 25.36
C THR A 97 -12.00 -24.87 24.93
N SER A 98 -11.24 -25.68 24.17
CA SER A 98 -9.94 -25.21 23.64
C SER A 98 -10.07 -24.03 22.67
N ILE A 99 -11.13 -24.00 21.84
CA ILE A 99 -11.40 -22.84 20.96
C ILE A 99 -11.69 -21.60 21.79
N LYS A 100 -12.61 -21.72 22.77
CA LYS A 100 -13.04 -20.62 23.64
C LYS A 100 -11.88 -20.08 24.49
N GLN A 101 -11.01 -20.97 25.00
CA GLN A 101 -9.80 -20.57 25.75
C GLN A 101 -8.83 -19.76 24.88
N ASN A 102 -8.57 -20.19 23.64
CA ASN A 102 -7.70 -19.43 22.77
C ASN A 102 -8.31 -18.06 22.41
N LEU A 103 -9.60 -17.98 22.12
CA LEU A 103 -10.30 -16.71 21.88
C LEU A 103 -10.22 -15.80 23.12
N ALA A 104 -10.52 -16.33 24.32
CA ALA A 104 -10.47 -15.55 25.55
C ALA A 104 -9.08 -14.98 25.84
N GLN A 105 -8.04 -15.78 25.63
CA GLN A 105 -6.66 -15.33 25.84
C GLN A 105 -6.20 -14.33 24.78
N MET A 106 -6.62 -14.48 23.54
CA MET A 106 -6.35 -13.47 22.50
C MET A 106 -6.98 -12.13 22.86
N VAL A 107 -8.26 -12.12 23.25
CA VAL A 107 -8.97 -10.90 23.66
C VAL A 107 -8.29 -10.27 24.90
N TRP A 108 -7.88 -11.10 25.87
CA TRP A 108 -7.21 -10.63 27.08
C TRP A 108 -5.87 -9.95 26.78
N GLU A 109 -5.03 -10.55 25.93
CA GLU A 109 -3.73 -10.01 25.55
C GLU A 109 -3.88 -8.71 24.75
N ILE A 110 -4.80 -8.67 23.79
CA ILE A 110 -5.08 -7.47 22.98
C ILE A 110 -5.57 -6.31 23.87
N ASN A 111 -6.38 -6.58 24.89
CA ASN A 111 -6.85 -5.52 25.79
C ASN A 111 -5.78 -5.06 26.80
N LYS A 112 -4.95 -5.98 27.32
CA LYS A 112 -3.88 -5.61 28.26
C LYS A 112 -2.66 -4.98 27.61
N LYS A 113 -2.41 -5.29 26.35
CA LYS A 113 -1.24 -4.80 25.58
C LYS A 113 0.08 -4.95 26.34
N THR A 114 0.27 -6.09 27.00
CA THR A 114 1.52 -6.41 27.71
C THR A 114 2.65 -6.59 26.68
N LYS A 115 3.90 -6.45 27.12
CA LYS A 115 5.05 -6.66 26.24
C LYS A 115 4.99 -8.05 25.59
N GLY A 116 5.07 -8.13 24.25
CA GLY A 116 4.96 -9.37 23.48
C GLY A 116 3.53 -9.82 23.18
N TYR A 117 2.50 -9.04 23.51
CA TYR A 117 1.10 -9.43 23.31
C TYR A 117 0.79 -9.82 21.86
N ARG A 118 1.37 -9.14 20.87
CA ARG A 118 1.17 -9.46 19.45
C ARG A 118 1.68 -10.86 19.09
N SER A 119 2.91 -11.18 19.49
CA SER A 119 3.48 -12.52 19.26
C SER A 119 2.70 -13.60 19.99
N TYR A 120 2.22 -13.30 21.19
CA TYR A 120 1.37 -14.21 21.96
C TYR A 120 0.03 -14.44 21.26
N THR A 121 -0.61 -13.36 20.78
CA THR A 121 -1.88 -13.44 20.04
C THR A 121 -1.75 -14.25 18.76
N ILE A 122 -0.64 -14.07 18.00
CA ILE A 122 -0.35 -14.89 16.81
C ILE A 122 -0.18 -16.36 17.18
N GLY A 123 0.57 -16.65 18.23
CA GLY A 123 0.75 -18.03 18.70
C GLY A 123 -0.58 -18.69 19.09
N ARG A 124 -1.49 -17.93 19.73
CA ARG A 124 -2.85 -18.38 20.04
C ARG A 124 -3.71 -18.60 18.82
N LEU A 125 -3.61 -17.72 17.82
CA LEU A 125 -4.29 -17.88 16.53
C LEU A 125 -3.82 -19.16 15.81
N GLN A 126 -2.52 -19.42 15.77
CA GLN A 126 -1.98 -20.65 15.18
C GLN A 126 -2.42 -21.91 15.95
N MET A 127 -2.46 -21.85 17.28
CA MET A 127 -3.01 -22.94 18.08
C MET A 127 -4.49 -23.16 17.81
N LEU A 128 -5.27 -22.09 17.67
CA LEU A 128 -6.68 -22.14 17.31
C LEU A 128 -6.88 -22.78 15.92
N CYS A 129 -6.12 -22.38 14.91
CA CYS A 129 -6.11 -23.03 13.59
C CYS A 129 -5.78 -24.52 13.68
N GLY A 130 -4.78 -24.90 14.47
CA GLY A 130 -4.43 -26.30 14.73
C GLY A 130 -5.55 -27.08 15.40
N CYS A 131 -6.28 -26.48 16.35
CA CYS A 131 -7.46 -27.09 16.97
C CYS A 131 -8.61 -27.29 15.96
N LEU A 132 -8.90 -26.28 15.13
CA LEU A 132 -9.92 -26.37 14.10
C LEU A 132 -9.62 -27.50 13.11
N LEU A 133 -8.41 -27.58 12.60
CA LEU A 133 -7.98 -28.63 11.67
C LEU A 133 -8.01 -30.02 12.31
N ARG A 134 -7.56 -30.15 13.54
CA ARG A 134 -7.45 -31.44 14.21
C ARG A 134 -8.79 -32.04 14.61
N TYR A 135 -9.73 -31.20 15.02
CA TYR A 135 -10.97 -31.68 15.62
C TYR A 135 -12.22 -31.44 14.81
N PHE A 136 -12.18 -30.52 13.83
CA PHE A 136 -13.37 -30.05 13.11
C PHE A 136 -13.18 -30.02 11.60
N SER A 137 -12.05 -30.52 11.05
CA SER A 137 -11.93 -30.64 9.59
C SER A 137 -12.56 -31.96 9.14
N ASP A 138 -13.33 -31.87 8.08
CA ASP A 138 -13.86 -33.06 7.40
C ASP A 138 -12.73 -33.73 6.63
N GLY A 139 -12.24 -34.88 7.13
CA GLY A 139 -11.08 -35.62 6.62
C GLY A 139 -11.26 -36.30 5.24
N THR A 140 -12.07 -35.76 4.37
CA THR A 140 -12.27 -36.26 2.99
C THR A 140 -11.22 -35.60 2.08
N ASN A 141 -10.33 -36.42 1.50
CA ASN A 141 -9.50 -36.02 0.38
C ASN A 141 -10.39 -35.63 -0.82
N LEU A 142 -10.47 -34.32 -1.11
CA LEU A 142 -11.42 -33.71 -2.04
C LEU A 142 -10.82 -33.39 -3.42
N ASP A 143 -9.96 -34.25 -3.96
CA ASP A 143 -9.28 -33.96 -5.25
C ASP A 143 -10.21 -33.87 -6.48
N ALA A 144 -11.43 -34.42 -6.42
CA ALA A 144 -12.36 -34.42 -7.56
C ALA A 144 -13.61 -33.53 -7.37
N GLU A 145 -14.10 -33.32 -6.14
CA GLU A 145 -15.19 -32.37 -5.82
C GLU A 145 -14.70 -30.91 -5.67
N GLU A 146 -13.44 -30.72 -5.31
CA GLU A 146 -12.84 -29.39 -5.17
C GLU A 146 -12.81 -28.62 -6.48
N SER A 147 -12.48 -29.25 -7.60
CA SER A 147 -12.43 -28.55 -8.90
C SER A 147 -13.79 -28.01 -9.34
N SER A 148 -14.88 -28.71 -8.98
CA SER A 148 -16.25 -28.26 -9.29
C SER A 148 -16.70 -27.13 -8.36
N LYS A 149 -16.43 -27.22 -7.06
CA LYS A 149 -16.78 -26.20 -6.08
C LYS A 149 -15.95 -24.92 -6.30
N GLU A 150 -14.65 -25.05 -6.54
CA GLU A 150 -13.78 -23.94 -6.87
C GLU A 150 -14.20 -23.23 -8.18
N TYR A 151 -14.63 -23.99 -9.19
CA TYR A 151 -15.16 -23.43 -10.43
C TYR A 151 -16.48 -22.68 -10.21
N ASP A 152 -17.38 -23.22 -9.40
CA ASP A 152 -18.63 -22.58 -9.01
C ASP A 152 -18.40 -21.29 -8.22
N TYR A 153 -17.42 -21.26 -7.30
CA TYR A 153 -17.04 -20.05 -6.56
C TYR A 153 -16.43 -19.00 -7.47
N LYS A 154 -15.52 -19.37 -8.35
CA LYS A 154 -14.94 -18.43 -9.33
C LYS A 154 -16.02 -17.84 -10.25
N ARG A 155 -16.99 -18.65 -10.65
CA ARG A 155 -18.15 -18.18 -11.41
C ARG A 155 -19.02 -17.21 -10.62
N LEU A 156 -19.38 -17.57 -9.39
CA LEU A 156 -20.17 -16.71 -8.52
C LEU A 156 -19.49 -15.35 -8.29
N ASN A 157 -18.20 -15.37 -8.03
CA ASN A 157 -17.42 -14.14 -7.84
C ASN A 157 -17.45 -13.23 -9.06
N ARG A 158 -17.28 -13.76 -10.28
CA ARG A 158 -17.39 -12.95 -11.50
C ARG A 158 -18.77 -12.32 -11.64
N VAL A 159 -19.83 -13.07 -11.32
CA VAL A 159 -21.20 -12.57 -11.36
C VAL A 159 -21.43 -11.46 -10.34
N LEU A 160 -20.98 -11.65 -9.10
CA LEU A 160 -21.13 -10.65 -8.03
C LEU A 160 -20.32 -9.38 -8.33
N ALA A 161 -19.07 -9.53 -8.80
CA ALA A 161 -18.27 -8.42 -9.25
C ALA A 161 -18.90 -7.63 -10.41
N TYR A 162 -19.46 -8.35 -11.39
CA TYR A 162 -20.19 -7.72 -12.47
C TYR A 162 -21.40 -6.93 -11.96
N ILE A 163 -22.17 -7.51 -11.04
CA ILE A 163 -23.33 -6.82 -10.42
C ILE A 163 -22.85 -5.54 -9.67
N ASP A 164 -21.79 -5.62 -8.89
CA ASP A 164 -21.32 -4.48 -8.11
C ASP A 164 -20.78 -3.34 -8.99
N SER A 165 -20.15 -3.66 -10.12
CA SER A 165 -19.66 -2.66 -11.07
C SER A 165 -20.73 -2.07 -11.99
N HIS A 166 -21.83 -2.80 -12.25
CA HIS A 166 -22.86 -2.42 -13.21
C HIS A 166 -24.27 -2.28 -12.59
N TYR A 167 -24.39 -2.24 -11.25
CA TYR A 167 -25.69 -2.21 -10.54
C TYR A 167 -26.62 -1.09 -11.00
N SER A 168 -26.08 0.03 -11.46
CA SER A 168 -26.83 1.21 -11.95
C SER A 168 -27.45 0.95 -13.34
N GLU A 169 -26.98 -0.03 -14.07
CA GLU A 169 -27.44 -0.36 -15.41
C GLU A 169 -28.62 -1.34 -15.39
N LYS A 170 -29.22 -1.55 -16.57
CA LYS A 170 -30.29 -2.54 -16.73
C LYS A 170 -29.67 -3.94 -16.85
N ILE A 171 -29.47 -4.61 -15.74
CA ILE A 171 -28.98 -6.00 -15.70
C ILE A 171 -30.16 -6.94 -15.53
N THR A 172 -30.25 -7.96 -16.37
CA THR A 172 -31.28 -9.03 -16.28
C THR A 172 -30.65 -10.38 -15.95
N LEU A 173 -31.47 -11.29 -15.44
CA LEU A 173 -31.04 -12.68 -15.22
C LEU A 173 -30.54 -13.34 -16.52
N GLN A 174 -31.09 -12.92 -17.68
CA GLN A 174 -30.68 -13.42 -18.99
C GLN A 174 -29.28 -12.91 -19.38
N ASP A 175 -28.97 -11.67 -19.07
CA ASP A 175 -27.64 -11.09 -19.34
C ASP A 175 -26.57 -11.84 -18.53
N MET A 176 -26.85 -12.15 -17.26
CA MET A 176 -25.91 -12.87 -16.39
C MET A 176 -25.75 -14.34 -16.80
N ALA A 177 -26.86 -14.99 -17.24
CA ALA A 177 -26.77 -16.33 -17.78
C ALA A 177 -25.90 -16.38 -19.06
N ALA A 178 -26.05 -15.37 -19.95
CA ALA A 178 -25.23 -15.23 -21.14
C ALA A 178 -23.78 -14.94 -20.81
N TYR A 179 -23.51 -14.03 -19.85
CA TYR A 179 -22.17 -13.68 -19.37
C TYR A 179 -21.37 -14.90 -18.89
N GLU A 180 -22.02 -15.81 -18.16
CA GLU A 180 -21.38 -17.06 -17.67
C GLU A 180 -21.57 -18.26 -18.62
N HIS A 181 -22.09 -18.07 -19.83
CA HIS A 181 -22.36 -19.11 -20.83
C HIS A 181 -23.25 -20.24 -20.31
N LEU A 182 -24.25 -19.86 -19.51
CA LEU A 182 -25.23 -20.81 -18.93
C LEU A 182 -26.63 -20.64 -19.51
N SER A 183 -27.45 -21.68 -19.41
CA SER A 183 -28.87 -21.51 -19.66
C SER A 183 -29.53 -20.68 -18.57
N LEU A 184 -30.57 -19.91 -18.93
CA LEU A 184 -31.32 -19.07 -17.99
C LEU A 184 -31.81 -19.86 -16.77
N HIS A 185 -32.32 -21.05 -17.00
CA HIS A 185 -32.87 -21.94 -15.95
C HIS A 185 -31.74 -22.41 -15.02
N TYR A 186 -30.62 -22.85 -15.57
CA TYR A 186 -29.48 -23.31 -14.77
C TYR A 186 -28.89 -22.14 -13.94
N PHE A 187 -28.70 -20.99 -14.55
CA PHE A 187 -28.17 -19.81 -13.83
C PHE A 187 -29.10 -19.36 -12.71
N SER A 188 -30.42 -19.34 -12.94
CA SER A 188 -31.39 -19.00 -11.90
C SER A 188 -31.30 -19.92 -10.68
N HIS A 189 -31.19 -21.22 -10.91
CA HIS A 189 -31.03 -22.21 -9.85
C HIS A 189 -29.67 -22.08 -9.17
N PHE A 190 -28.60 -22.01 -9.96
CA PHE A 190 -27.23 -21.82 -9.48
C PHE A 190 -27.13 -20.62 -8.56
N PHE A 191 -27.63 -19.46 -9.02
CA PHE A 191 -27.53 -18.23 -8.24
C PHE A 191 -28.35 -18.32 -6.94
N THR A 192 -29.58 -18.81 -7.03
CA THR A 192 -30.45 -18.95 -5.85
C THR A 192 -29.91 -20.01 -4.89
N ASP A 193 -29.30 -21.08 -5.40
CA ASP A 193 -28.67 -22.13 -4.61
C ASP A 193 -27.43 -21.59 -3.83
N LYS A 194 -26.62 -20.77 -4.50
CA LYS A 194 -25.41 -20.24 -3.87
C LYS A 194 -25.66 -19.02 -2.97
N ILE A 195 -26.57 -18.13 -3.32
CA ILE A 195 -26.85 -16.87 -2.59
C ILE A 195 -28.03 -16.99 -1.60
N GLY A 196 -28.88 -17.98 -1.78
CA GLY A 196 -30.09 -18.18 -0.94
C GLY A 196 -31.28 -17.31 -1.33
N ILE A 197 -31.13 -16.35 -2.24
CA ILE A 197 -32.22 -15.48 -2.74
C ILE A 197 -32.15 -15.31 -4.25
N PRO A 198 -33.30 -15.06 -4.92
CA PRO A 198 -33.32 -14.84 -6.35
C PRO A 198 -32.51 -13.63 -6.80
N PHE A 199 -31.84 -13.72 -7.95
CA PHE A 199 -30.99 -12.70 -8.56
C PHE A 199 -31.60 -11.28 -8.53
N GLN A 200 -32.86 -11.12 -8.94
CA GLN A 200 -33.53 -9.83 -9.01
C GLN A 200 -33.70 -9.20 -7.60
N LYS A 201 -33.89 -10.04 -6.58
CA LYS A 201 -34.00 -9.57 -5.19
C LYS A 201 -32.61 -9.13 -4.69
N TYR A 202 -31.58 -9.90 -5.01
CA TYR A 202 -30.19 -9.54 -4.67
C TYR A 202 -29.78 -8.20 -5.30
N LEU A 203 -29.98 -8.03 -6.62
CA LEU A 203 -29.68 -6.78 -7.33
C LEU A 203 -30.43 -5.58 -6.71
N THR A 204 -31.69 -5.79 -6.30
CA THR A 204 -32.47 -4.73 -5.63
C THR A 204 -31.85 -4.36 -4.29
N LEU A 205 -31.35 -5.31 -3.52
CA LEU A 205 -30.70 -5.04 -2.23
C LEU A 205 -29.40 -4.25 -2.41
N ILE A 206 -28.54 -4.61 -3.36
CA ILE A 206 -27.31 -3.84 -3.69
C ILE A 206 -27.65 -2.40 -4.10
N ARG A 207 -28.64 -2.20 -4.97
CA ARG A 207 -29.09 -0.86 -5.37
C ARG A 207 -29.58 0.00 -4.19
N LEU A 208 -30.30 -0.60 -3.25
CA LEU A 208 -30.77 0.07 -2.04
C LEU A 208 -29.59 0.47 -1.15
N GLU A 209 -28.60 -0.39 -1.00
CA GLU A 209 -27.39 -0.12 -0.23
C GLU A 209 -26.59 1.07 -0.83
N LYS A 210 -26.29 1.01 -2.13
CA LYS A 210 -25.60 2.13 -2.82
C LYS A 210 -26.40 3.45 -2.74
N SER A 211 -27.74 3.39 -2.72
CA SER A 211 -28.59 4.58 -2.57
C SER A 211 -28.53 5.17 -1.16
N GLN A 212 -28.30 4.37 -0.14
CA GLN A 212 -28.15 4.81 1.25
C GLN A 212 -26.94 5.76 1.41
N ALA A 213 -25.78 5.38 0.85
CA ALA A 213 -24.59 6.21 0.84
C ALA A 213 -24.82 7.56 0.12
N GLN A 214 -25.52 7.54 -1.03
CA GLN A 214 -25.83 8.76 -1.77
C GLN A 214 -26.86 9.65 -1.04
N LEU A 215 -27.83 9.07 -0.32
CA LEU A 215 -28.79 9.82 0.48
C LEU A 215 -28.13 10.57 1.64
N ALA A 216 -27.13 9.97 2.28
CA ALA A 216 -26.40 10.56 3.40
C ALA A 216 -25.32 11.57 2.95
N GLY A 217 -24.70 11.37 1.80
CA GLY A 217 -23.52 12.11 1.33
C GLY A 217 -23.75 13.08 0.18
N SER A 218 -24.96 13.28 -0.35
CA SER A 218 -25.20 14.17 -1.47
C SER A 218 -26.50 14.98 -1.37
N GLU A 219 -26.52 16.17 -2.02
CA GLU A 219 -27.70 17.01 -2.16
C GLU A 219 -28.58 16.65 -3.38
N LYS A 220 -28.26 15.56 -4.11
CA LYS A 220 -29.03 15.10 -5.26
C LYS A 220 -30.52 14.87 -4.89
N LYS A 221 -31.44 15.13 -5.81
CA LYS A 221 -32.86 14.79 -5.59
C LYS A 221 -33.03 13.29 -5.41
N ILE A 222 -33.98 12.89 -4.55
CA ILE A 222 -34.31 11.48 -4.32
C ILE A 222 -34.62 10.73 -5.62
N SER A 223 -35.27 11.45 -6.57
CA SER A 223 -35.57 10.89 -7.90
C SER A 223 -34.32 10.66 -8.75
N GLU A 224 -33.32 11.49 -8.64
CA GLU A 224 -32.02 11.32 -9.32
C GLU A 224 -31.26 10.15 -8.72
N ILE A 225 -31.16 10.07 -7.39
CA ILE A 225 -30.53 8.94 -6.70
C ILE A 225 -31.19 7.60 -7.07
N ALA A 226 -32.52 7.56 -7.14
CA ALA A 226 -33.24 6.35 -7.53
C ALA A 226 -32.83 5.88 -8.95
N LEU A 227 -32.70 6.81 -9.89
CA LEU A 227 -32.30 6.52 -11.27
C LEU A 227 -30.82 6.17 -11.36
N ASP A 228 -29.95 6.93 -10.69
CA ASP A 228 -28.49 6.71 -10.64
C ASP A 228 -28.15 5.34 -10.04
N CYS A 229 -28.99 4.86 -9.09
CA CYS A 229 -28.85 3.51 -8.54
C CYS A 229 -29.56 2.40 -9.36
N GLY A 230 -30.02 2.72 -10.56
CA GLY A 230 -30.58 1.75 -11.50
C GLY A 230 -32.01 1.30 -11.22
N PHE A 231 -32.80 2.03 -10.40
CA PHE A 231 -34.22 1.73 -10.25
C PHE A 231 -35.04 2.22 -11.46
N ALA A 232 -35.91 1.39 -11.96
CA ALA A 232 -36.75 1.70 -13.12
C ALA A 232 -37.65 2.94 -12.90
N ASN A 233 -38.05 3.23 -11.67
CA ASN A 233 -38.80 4.45 -11.28
C ASN A 233 -38.73 4.66 -9.76
N VAL A 234 -38.95 5.91 -9.36
CA VAL A 234 -38.92 6.38 -7.96
C VAL A 234 -39.97 5.66 -7.08
N LYS A 235 -41.12 5.24 -7.65
CA LYS A 235 -42.15 4.57 -6.88
C LYS A 235 -41.69 3.19 -6.37
N LEU A 236 -41.01 2.43 -7.23
CA LEU A 236 -40.41 1.15 -6.83
C LEU A 236 -39.26 1.34 -5.84
N PHE A 237 -38.41 2.33 -6.05
CA PHE A 237 -37.38 2.71 -5.10
C PHE A 237 -37.94 3.00 -3.72
N ASN A 238 -38.92 3.93 -3.62
CA ASN A 238 -39.53 4.28 -2.35
C ASN A 238 -40.19 3.08 -1.66
N LYS A 239 -40.84 2.19 -2.44
CA LYS A 239 -41.43 0.97 -1.91
C LYS A 239 -40.38 0.07 -1.27
N TYR A 240 -39.33 -0.33 -2.04
CA TYR A 240 -38.31 -1.25 -1.56
C TYR A 240 -37.44 -0.65 -0.47
N PHE A 241 -37.18 0.66 -0.54
CA PHE A 241 -36.43 1.36 0.50
C PHE A 241 -37.19 1.35 1.84
N LYS A 242 -38.50 1.65 1.80
CA LYS A 242 -39.34 1.58 2.99
C LYS A 242 -39.49 0.16 3.52
N GLU A 243 -39.59 -0.85 2.65
CA GLU A 243 -39.64 -2.25 3.06
C GLU A 243 -38.34 -2.68 3.77
N LYS A 244 -37.17 -2.22 3.29
CA LYS A 244 -35.88 -2.58 3.87
C LYS A 244 -35.54 -1.78 5.13
N TYR A 245 -35.70 -0.45 5.10
CA TYR A 245 -35.23 0.45 6.16
C TYR A 245 -36.32 0.98 7.10
N GLY A 246 -37.56 0.59 6.90
CA GLY A 246 -38.71 1.00 7.74
C GLY A 246 -39.15 2.48 7.61
N CYS A 247 -38.42 3.30 6.86
CA CYS A 247 -38.69 4.71 6.64
C CYS A 247 -38.59 5.10 5.17
N THR A 248 -39.07 6.29 4.81
CA THR A 248 -38.91 6.78 3.43
C THR A 248 -37.51 7.30 3.18
N PRO A 249 -36.99 7.33 1.91
CA PRO A 249 -35.69 7.90 1.58
C PRO A 249 -35.56 9.38 2.05
N GLY A 250 -36.64 10.15 2.03
CA GLY A 250 -36.65 11.54 2.53
C GLY A 250 -36.42 11.61 4.04
N SER A 251 -37.22 10.85 4.79
CA SER A 251 -37.04 10.77 6.26
C SER A 251 -35.68 10.22 6.67
N TYR A 252 -35.13 9.30 5.89
CA TYR A 252 -33.76 8.78 6.11
C TYR A 252 -32.72 9.88 5.95
N ARG A 253 -32.78 10.67 4.86
CA ARG A 253 -31.91 11.81 4.61
C ARG A 253 -32.00 12.87 5.72
N GLU A 254 -33.23 13.25 6.11
CA GLU A 254 -33.44 14.21 7.18
C GLU A 254 -32.84 13.77 8.51
N ALA A 255 -32.96 12.47 8.83
CA ALA A 255 -32.37 11.91 10.03
C ALA A 255 -30.80 11.85 9.95
N SER A 256 -30.25 11.67 8.77
CA SER A 256 -28.77 11.66 8.55
C SER A 256 -28.18 13.07 8.57
N LEU A 257 -28.96 14.11 8.29
CA LEU A 257 -28.52 15.51 8.22
C LEU A 257 -28.87 16.35 9.47
N ALA A 258 -29.62 15.80 10.44
CA ALA A 258 -30.04 16.52 11.64
C ALA A 258 -28.82 16.79 12.55
N PRO A 259 -28.58 18.06 12.97
CA PRO A 259 -27.52 18.36 13.92
C PRO A 259 -27.86 17.74 15.29
N GLU A 260 -26.90 17.09 15.92
CA GLU A 260 -27.05 16.48 17.24
C GLU A 260 -27.49 17.54 18.28
N SER A 261 -28.63 17.35 18.88
CA SER A 261 -29.07 18.15 20.04
C SER A 261 -28.29 17.72 21.29
N PRO A 262 -27.74 18.66 22.08
CA PRO A 262 -26.91 18.30 23.23
C PRO A 262 -27.82 18.08 24.46
N ASN A 263 -28.52 16.96 24.59
CA ASN A 263 -28.98 16.42 25.86
C ASN A 263 -29.73 15.11 25.67
N THR A 264 -29.05 14.04 25.82
CA THR A 264 -29.49 12.82 26.53
C THR A 264 -28.28 11.90 26.68
N ASN A 265 -27.89 11.63 27.92
CA ASN A 265 -26.95 10.62 28.31
C ASN A 265 -27.41 9.26 27.80
N GLN A 266 -26.86 8.82 26.68
CA GLN A 266 -26.69 7.41 26.31
C GLN A 266 -25.61 7.35 25.25
N ASN A 267 -24.47 6.75 25.56
CA ASN A 267 -23.37 6.43 24.68
C ASN A 267 -23.85 5.57 23.50
N ARG A 268 -24.14 6.22 22.36
CA ARG A 268 -24.41 5.53 21.10
C ARG A 268 -23.90 6.39 19.96
N LYS A 269 -22.61 6.25 19.62
CA LYS A 269 -22.10 6.67 18.31
C LYS A 269 -22.06 5.43 17.41
N PRO A 270 -22.78 5.39 16.28
CA PRO A 270 -22.49 4.40 15.25
C PRO A 270 -21.12 4.76 14.66
N LYS A 271 -20.09 3.96 14.89
CA LYS A 271 -18.88 4.03 14.08
C LYS A 271 -19.18 3.38 12.73
N THR A 272 -19.05 4.15 11.67
CA THR A 272 -19.01 3.67 10.31
C THR A 272 -17.80 2.73 10.16
N TYR A 273 -18.07 1.45 10.11
CA TYR A 273 -17.12 0.48 9.58
C TYR A 273 -17.10 0.62 8.06
N GLU A 274 -15.90 0.49 7.46
CA GLU A 274 -15.69 0.63 6.02
C GLU A 274 -16.71 -0.13 5.17
N GLU A 275 -17.11 0.48 4.09
CA GLU A 275 -18.22 0.33 3.16
C GLU A 275 -18.46 -1.07 2.54
N SER A 276 -18.42 -2.17 3.28
CA SER A 276 -18.74 -3.49 2.70
C SER A 276 -19.64 -4.39 3.52
N SER A 277 -20.21 -3.93 4.65
CA SER A 277 -21.14 -4.75 5.41
C SER A 277 -22.47 -4.02 5.70
N SER A 278 -23.54 -4.50 5.09
CA SER A 278 -24.91 -4.08 5.34
C SER A 278 -25.40 -4.57 6.71
N GLY A 279 -24.93 -3.99 7.81
CA GLY A 279 -25.36 -4.40 9.12
C GLY A 279 -25.43 -3.27 10.13
N ASP A 280 -26.44 -3.29 11.00
CA ASP A 280 -26.55 -2.41 12.16
C ASP A 280 -25.74 -3.00 13.32
N TYR A 281 -24.53 -2.46 13.58
CA TYR A 281 -23.65 -2.82 14.68
C TYR A 281 -23.67 -1.75 15.76
N TYR A 282 -23.62 -2.18 17.02
CA TYR A 282 -23.43 -1.30 18.17
C TYR A 282 -22.13 -1.68 18.88
N GLU A 283 -21.19 -0.73 18.98
CA GLU A 283 -19.99 -0.90 19.78
C GLU A 283 -20.40 -0.93 21.27
N MET A 284 -20.02 -1.98 21.98
CA MET A 284 -20.31 -2.13 23.40
C MET A 284 -19.06 -1.89 24.25
N ASP A 285 -19.26 -1.46 25.49
CA ASP A 285 -18.18 -1.43 26.50
C ASP A 285 -17.63 -2.85 26.68
N THR A 286 -16.42 -3.04 26.16
CA THR A 286 -15.73 -4.34 26.14
C THR A 286 -15.53 -4.94 27.53
N LEU A 287 -15.46 -4.13 28.59
CA LEU A 287 -15.26 -4.59 29.97
C LEU A 287 -16.44 -5.42 30.50
N ASN A 288 -17.67 -5.05 30.17
CA ASN A 288 -18.86 -5.80 30.62
C ASN A 288 -19.06 -7.09 29.82
N ALA A 289 -18.73 -7.11 28.54
CA ALA A 289 -18.81 -8.31 27.69
C ALA A 289 -17.73 -9.36 28.04
N MET A 290 -16.62 -8.93 28.62
CA MET A 290 -15.49 -9.79 28.98
C MET A 290 -15.82 -10.79 30.15
N GLY A 291 -16.85 -10.53 30.95
CA GLY A 291 -17.24 -11.41 32.03
C GLY A 291 -17.47 -12.86 31.59
N SER A 292 -18.07 -13.06 30.42
CA SER A 292 -18.32 -14.39 29.84
C SER A 292 -17.04 -15.08 29.36
N LEU A 293 -15.99 -14.33 29.06
CA LEU A 293 -14.70 -14.88 28.63
C LEU A 293 -13.80 -15.20 29.79
N TYR A 294 -13.93 -14.51 30.94
CA TYR A 294 -13.06 -14.73 32.12
C TYR A 294 -13.11 -16.16 32.66
N ARG A 295 -14.23 -16.87 32.50
CA ARG A 295 -14.37 -18.28 32.89
C ARG A 295 -13.45 -19.24 32.11
N TYR A 296 -12.92 -18.82 30.95
CA TYR A 296 -11.99 -19.58 30.15
C TYR A 296 -10.53 -19.15 30.28
N LEU A 297 -10.24 -18.11 31.07
CA LEU A 297 -8.89 -17.76 31.46
C LEU A 297 -8.47 -18.72 32.59
N ASP A 298 -7.43 -19.50 32.34
CA ASP A 298 -6.91 -20.45 33.33
C ASP A 298 -6.39 -19.69 34.54
N GLU A 299 -6.96 -19.94 35.75
CA GLU A 299 -6.48 -19.34 37.02
C GLU A 299 -5.02 -19.66 37.33
N LYS A 300 -4.43 -20.64 36.63
CA LYS A 300 -3.01 -21.04 36.78
C LYS A 300 -2.07 -20.28 35.81
N SER A 301 -2.58 -19.49 34.90
CA SER A 301 -1.75 -18.63 34.02
C SER A 301 -1.47 -17.25 34.62
N GLU A 302 -1.84 -16.97 35.87
CA GLU A 302 -1.10 -15.96 36.62
C GLU A 302 0.33 -16.48 36.77
N THR A 303 1.10 -16.31 35.69
CA THR A 303 2.55 -16.34 35.76
C THR A 303 2.91 -15.49 36.98
N GLN A 304 3.46 -16.16 38.03
CA GLN A 304 4.24 -15.46 39.01
C GLN A 304 4.94 -14.31 38.28
N GLN A 305 4.62 -13.08 38.67
CA GLN A 305 5.44 -11.94 38.31
C GLN A 305 6.83 -12.27 38.85
N VAL A 306 7.62 -12.93 38.03
CA VAL A 306 9.07 -12.89 38.23
C VAL A 306 9.36 -11.39 38.17
N PRO A 307 9.88 -10.77 39.24
CA PRO A 307 10.27 -9.38 39.18
C PRO A 307 11.21 -9.28 37.99
N LEU A 308 10.76 -8.60 36.91
CA LEU A 308 11.63 -8.30 35.79
C LEU A 308 12.84 -7.60 36.42
N PRO A 309 14.06 -8.10 36.20
CA PRO A 309 15.23 -7.36 36.58
C PRO A 309 15.11 -5.96 35.95
N PRO A 310 15.59 -4.87 36.58
CA PRO A 310 15.51 -3.54 36.05
C PRO A 310 16.02 -3.61 34.64
N THR A 311 15.23 -3.12 33.69
CA THR A 311 15.41 -3.25 32.23
C THR A 311 16.78 -2.68 31.84
N LYS A 312 17.83 -3.49 31.88
CA LYS A 312 18.95 -3.29 30.96
C LYS A 312 18.33 -3.51 29.58
N ALA A 313 18.29 -2.44 28.78
CA ALA A 313 17.89 -2.56 27.39
C ALA A 313 18.63 -3.77 26.81
N LEU A 314 17.88 -4.81 26.42
CA LEU A 314 18.46 -6.04 25.87
C LEU A 314 19.28 -5.62 24.64
N MET A 315 20.60 -5.80 24.70
CA MET A 315 21.44 -5.70 23.51
C MET A 315 21.18 -6.99 22.71
N GLU A 316 20.47 -6.88 21.60
CA GLU A 316 20.07 -8.06 20.79
C GLU A 316 21.14 -8.48 19.79
N GLU A 317 21.82 -7.50 19.17
CA GLU A 317 22.86 -7.76 18.19
C GLU A 317 24.08 -6.88 18.45
N GLN A 318 25.26 -7.48 18.44
CA GLN A 318 26.54 -6.78 18.56
C GLN A 318 27.39 -7.04 17.32
N HIS A 319 27.83 -5.98 16.65
CA HIS A 319 28.65 -6.06 15.44
C HIS A 319 30.02 -5.48 15.70
N HIS A 320 31.07 -6.27 15.46
CA HIS A 320 32.45 -5.80 15.51
C HIS A 320 32.92 -5.45 14.11
N ILE A 321 33.40 -4.23 13.91
CA ILE A 321 33.82 -3.70 12.64
C ILE A 321 35.26 -3.24 12.78
N GLU A 322 36.16 -3.93 12.10
CA GLU A 322 37.58 -3.61 12.13
C GLU A 322 38.07 -3.15 10.75
N ILE A 323 38.66 -1.97 10.66
CA ILE A 323 39.22 -1.41 9.42
C ILE A 323 40.73 -1.21 9.58
N ARG A 324 41.49 -1.83 8.69
CA ARG A 324 42.95 -1.78 8.66
C ARG A 324 43.44 -0.97 7.44
N LYS A 325 44.70 -0.54 7.46
CA LYS A 325 45.32 0.30 6.42
C LYS A 325 45.37 -0.37 5.04
N ASP A 326 45.42 -1.68 5.00
CA ASP A 326 45.49 -2.53 3.80
C ASP A 326 44.08 -2.94 3.27
N HIS A 327 43.00 -2.40 3.84
CA HIS A 327 41.66 -2.73 3.41
C HIS A 327 41.42 -2.31 1.96
N THR A 328 41.04 -3.25 1.12
CA THR A 328 40.71 -3.01 -0.31
C THR A 328 39.39 -2.29 -0.44
N THR A 329 39.32 -1.34 -1.36
CA THR A 329 38.08 -0.61 -1.66
C THR A 329 37.51 -1.01 -3.00
N VAL A 330 36.20 -0.89 -3.16
CA VAL A 330 35.50 -1.00 -4.44
C VAL A 330 34.72 0.30 -4.69
N LEU A 331 34.41 0.59 -5.95
CA LEU A 331 33.62 1.76 -6.29
C LEU A 331 32.23 1.68 -5.63
N TYR A 332 31.82 2.76 -4.95
CA TYR A 332 30.49 2.92 -4.40
C TYR A 332 29.63 3.80 -5.31
N GLU A 333 28.83 3.17 -6.17
CA GLU A 333 27.90 3.87 -7.05
C GLU A 333 26.61 4.22 -6.30
N LYS A 334 26.31 5.53 -6.23
CA LYS A 334 25.12 6.05 -5.55
C LYS A 334 23.91 5.97 -6.49
N HIS A 335 23.44 4.74 -6.83
CA HIS A 335 22.34 4.50 -7.74
C HIS A 335 21.01 5.12 -7.29
N TRP A 336 20.86 5.38 -5.99
CA TRP A 336 19.72 6.01 -5.35
C TRP A 336 19.63 7.53 -5.57
N ASN A 337 20.72 8.21 -5.99
CA ASN A 337 20.71 9.65 -6.28
C ASN A 337 20.75 9.99 -7.77
N ILE A 338 20.49 9.01 -8.63
CA ILE A 338 20.49 9.25 -10.08
C ILE A 338 19.16 9.87 -10.50
N THR A 339 18.05 9.26 -10.10
CA THR A 339 16.70 9.71 -10.45
C THR A 339 15.86 9.90 -9.19
N MET A 340 15.05 10.94 -9.18
CA MET A 340 14.01 11.23 -8.19
C MET A 340 12.67 11.28 -8.92
N THR A 341 11.55 11.13 -8.18
CA THR A 341 10.22 11.24 -8.77
C THR A 341 9.39 12.35 -8.16
N ALA A 342 8.37 12.74 -8.89
CA ALA A 342 7.29 13.63 -8.47
C ALA A 342 5.95 13.06 -8.99
N GLY A 343 4.82 13.59 -8.57
CA GLY A 343 3.51 13.15 -9.03
C GLY A 343 3.33 13.40 -10.53
N ARG A 344 2.96 14.61 -10.93
CA ARG A 344 2.66 14.93 -12.33
C ARG A 344 3.27 16.24 -12.82
N ALA A 345 3.35 16.39 -14.14
CA ALA A 345 3.97 17.53 -14.81
C ALA A 345 3.37 18.88 -14.39
N ALA A 346 2.06 18.98 -14.27
CA ALA A 346 1.37 20.22 -13.93
C ALA A 346 1.69 20.73 -12.52
N GLU A 347 1.98 19.85 -11.57
CA GLU A 347 2.47 20.24 -10.24
C GLU A 347 3.78 21.02 -10.32
N GLY A 348 4.65 20.69 -11.28
CA GLY A 348 5.90 21.41 -11.53
C GLY A 348 5.75 22.85 -12.06
N LEU A 349 4.54 23.29 -12.35
CA LEU A 349 4.23 24.69 -12.66
C LEU A 349 3.96 25.52 -11.38
N ARG A 350 3.79 24.88 -10.23
CA ARG A 350 3.47 25.51 -8.95
C ARG A 350 4.74 26.02 -8.25
N GLU A 351 4.61 27.13 -7.54
CA GLU A 351 5.73 27.77 -6.83
C GLU A 351 6.21 26.91 -5.65
N ASP A 352 5.30 26.40 -4.85
CA ASP A 352 5.60 25.57 -3.68
C ASP A 352 6.39 24.30 -4.06
N TRP A 353 5.98 23.59 -5.13
CA TRP A 353 6.67 22.45 -5.68
C TRP A 353 8.10 22.83 -6.14
N ARG A 354 8.23 23.92 -6.89
CA ARG A 354 9.53 24.40 -7.39
C ARG A 354 10.50 24.78 -6.28
N ARG A 355 10.01 25.46 -5.27
CA ARG A 355 10.79 25.84 -4.07
C ARG A 355 11.28 24.60 -3.33
N GLN A 356 10.41 23.62 -3.07
CA GLN A 356 10.77 22.36 -2.42
C GLN A 356 11.80 21.56 -3.24
N LEU A 357 11.63 21.51 -4.58
CA LEU A 357 12.57 20.81 -5.46
C LEU A 357 13.96 21.47 -5.43
N ALA A 358 14.03 22.80 -5.50
CA ALA A 358 15.29 23.52 -5.43
C ALA A 358 16.00 23.30 -4.08
N GLU A 359 15.26 23.30 -2.97
CA GLU A 359 15.77 23.00 -1.64
C GLU A 359 16.31 21.57 -1.54
N LEU A 360 15.55 20.60 -2.03
CA LEU A 360 15.97 19.19 -2.07
C LEU A 360 17.25 19.03 -2.90
N ARG A 361 17.26 19.59 -4.11
CA ARG A 361 18.39 19.51 -5.05
C ARG A 361 19.68 20.08 -4.50
N ALA A 362 19.61 21.14 -3.69
CA ALA A 362 20.78 21.75 -3.05
C ALA A 362 21.46 20.81 -2.03
N ARG A 363 20.75 19.85 -1.48
CA ARG A 363 21.25 18.88 -0.48
C ARG A 363 21.47 17.49 -1.03
N ILE A 364 20.63 17.07 -1.98
CA ILE A 364 20.64 15.75 -2.60
C ILE A 364 20.73 15.95 -4.12
N PRO A 365 21.95 15.89 -4.70
CA PRO A 365 22.22 16.27 -6.09
C PRO A 365 21.88 15.17 -7.11
N PHE A 366 20.63 14.71 -7.17
CA PHE A 366 20.16 13.79 -8.21
C PHE A 366 20.21 14.42 -9.61
N ARG A 367 20.22 13.57 -10.64
CA ARG A 367 20.47 14.00 -12.03
C ARG A 367 19.21 14.11 -12.86
N TYR A 368 18.21 13.28 -12.57
CA TYR A 368 16.97 13.16 -13.33
C TYR A 368 15.76 13.26 -12.41
N ILE A 369 14.65 13.77 -12.98
CA ILE A 369 13.35 13.70 -12.32
C ILE A 369 12.34 13.07 -13.28
N ARG A 370 11.52 12.12 -12.76
CA ARG A 370 10.43 11.47 -13.45
C ARG A 370 9.10 11.91 -12.85
N PHE A 371 8.09 12.10 -13.65
CA PHE A 371 6.73 12.44 -13.26
C PHE A 371 5.74 12.04 -14.36
N HIS A 372 4.47 11.86 -14.00
CA HIS A 372 3.41 11.51 -14.93
C HIS A 372 2.93 12.68 -15.77
N GLY A 373 2.25 12.36 -16.88
CA GLY A 373 1.30 13.25 -17.51
C GLY A 373 1.86 14.46 -18.23
N ILE A 374 3.02 14.34 -18.90
CA ILE A 374 3.56 15.42 -19.71
C ILE A 374 2.63 15.80 -20.87
N PHE A 375 1.79 14.86 -21.34
CA PHE A 375 0.81 15.07 -22.40
C PHE A 375 -0.62 15.25 -21.92
N ASN A 376 -0.85 15.28 -20.61
CA ASN A 376 -2.17 15.53 -20.05
C ASN A 376 -2.77 16.85 -20.55
N ASP A 377 -4.10 16.91 -20.66
CA ASP A 377 -4.82 18.08 -21.18
C ASP A 377 -4.47 19.39 -20.44
N GLU A 378 -4.21 19.33 -19.14
CA GLU A 378 -3.80 20.48 -18.32
C GLU A 378 -2.41 21.06 -18.70
N MET A 379 -1.56 20.27 -19.36
CA MET A 379 -0.30 20.73 -19.95
C MET A 379 -0.52 21.42 -21.29
N MET A 380 -1.76 21.38 -21.82
CA MET A 380 -2.21 22.04 -23.05
C MET A 380 -1.35 21.74 -24.29
N VAL A 381 -0.75 20.55 -24.33
CA VAL A 381 0.22 20.15 -25.38
C VAL A 381 -0.47 19.90 -26.72
N TYR A 382 -1.67 19.31 -26.68
CA TYR A 382 -2.38 18.88 -27.88
C TYR A 382 -3.75 19.52 -27.98
N SER A 383 -4.05 20.06 -29.16
CA SER A 383 -5.38 20.54 -29.55
C SER A 383 -5.60 20.34 -31.04
N GLU A 384 -6.80 20.58 -31.53
CA GLU A 384 -7.15 20.48 -32.95
C GLU A 384 -7.86 21.73 -33.42
N ASN A 385 -7.57 22.12 -34.67
CA ASN A 385 -8.35 23.14 -35.38
C ASN A 385 -9.75 22.61 -35.76
N GLU A 386 -10.61 23.48 -36.27
CA GLU A 386 -11.96 23.12 -36.73
C GLU A 386 -11.96 22.07 -37.86
N ASP A 387 -10.89 21.97 -38.64
CA ASP A 387 -10.70 20.96 -39.69
C ASP A 387 -10.07 19.66 -39.20
N GLY A 388 -9.81 19.53 -37.88
CA GLY A 388 -9.20 18.39 -37.28
C GLY A 388 -7.67 18.31 -37.42
N THR A 389 -7.00 19.35 -37.91
CA THR A 389 -5.52 19.40 -37.95
C THR A 389 -4.95 19.57 -36.53
N PRO A 390 -3.92 18.78 -36.16
CA PRO A 390 -3.26 18.91 -34.84
C PRO A 390 -2.58 20.27 -34.67
N VAL A 391 -2.70 20.82 -33.45
CA VAL A 391 -1.98 22.01 -33.00
C VAL A 391 -1.23 21.67 -31.70
N TYR A 392 0.07 21.91 -31.72
CA TYR A 392 0.94 21.62 -30.56
C TYR A 392 1.34 22.91 -29.84
N ASN A 393 1.22 22.89 -28.50
CA ASN A 393 1.63 23.99 -27.63
C ASN A 393 2.63 23.51 -26.58
N TRP A 394 3.82 23.98 -26.61
CA TRP A 394 4.91 23.57 -25.72
C TRP A 394 5.14 24.52 -24.52
N SER A 395 4.32 25.57 -24.39
CA SER A 395 4.57 26.64 -23.42
C SER A 395 4.72 26.16 -21.97
N TYR A 396 3.93 25.20 -21.53
CA TYR A 396 4.01 24.66 -20.17
C TYR A 396 5.13 23.64 -20.02
N VAL A 397 5.36 22.82 -21.04
CA VAL A 397 6.52 21.92 -21.11
C VAL A 397 7.82 22.73 -21.00
N ASP A 398 7.94 23.78 -21.79
CA ASP A 398 9.10 24.67 -21.78
C ASP A 398 9.34 25.29 -20.41
N LYS A 399 8.30 25.85 -19.78
CA LYS A 399 8.42 26.43 -18.43
C LYS A 399 8.87 25.41 -17.38
N LEU A 400 8.44 24.19 -17.51
CA LEU A 400 8.83 23.12 -16.60
C LEU A 400 10.28 22.68 -16.87
N TYR A 401 10.61 22.38 -18.12
CA TYR A 401 11.94 21.87 -18.50
C TYR A 401 13.03 22.94 -18.37
N ASP A 402 12.74 24.20 -18.69
CA ASP A 402 13.67 25.30 -18.45
C ASP A 402 14.01 25.39 -16.97
N PHE A 403 13.00 25.35 -16.08
CA PHE A 403 13.23 25.35 -14.62
C PHE A 403 14.07 24.15 -14.16
N LEU A 404 13.76 22.93 -14.65
CA LEU A 404 14.52 21.75 -14.28
C LEU A 404 15.99 21.85 -14.72
N LEU A 405 16.22 22.25 -15.96
CA LEU A 405 17.58 22.40 -16.48
C LEU A 405 18.37 23.52 -15.79
N ASP A 406 17.70 24.62 -15.40
CA ASP A 406 18.31 25.68 -14.56
C ASP A 406 18.73 25.17 -13.17
N GLN A 407 18.02 24.18 -12.63
CA GLN A 407 18.41 23.48 -11.39
C GLN A 407 19.48 22.38 -11.65
N GLY A 408 19.92 22.18 -12.90
CA GLY A 408 20.84 21.11 -13.28
C GLY A 408 20.22 19.72 -13.20
N ILE A 409 18.90 19.62 -13.36
CA ILE A 409 18.11 18.38 -13.38
C ILE A 409 17.62 18.11 -14.80
N ARG A 410 17.73 16.87 -15.28
CA ARG A 410 17.21 16.44 -16.58
C ARG A 410 15.87 15.76 -16.43
N PRO A 411 14.96 15.91 -17.38
CA PRO A 411 13.77 15.07 -17.46
C PRO A 411 14.15 13.60 -17.68
N PHE A 412 13.54 12.72 -16.92
CA PHE A 412 13.32 11.33 -17.26
C PHE A 412 11.89 11.27 -17.76
N VAL A 413 11.73 11.33 -19.07
CA VAL A 413 10.45 11.67 -19.72
C VAL A 413 9.57 10.44 -19.77
N GLU A 414 8.50 10.42 -19.00
CA GLU A 414 7.41 9.46 -19.15
C GLU A 414 6.41 9.99 -20.18
N LEU A 415 6.25 9.26 -21.28
CA LEU A 415 5.35 9.64 -22.39
C LEU A 415 3.92 9.16 -22.05
N SER A 416 3.24 9.89 -21.17
CA SER A 416 1.89 9.64 -20.65
C SER A 416 1.21 10.97 -20.26
N PHE A 417 -0.05 11.02 -19.89
CA PHE A 417 -1.08 10.12 -20.31
C PHE A 417 -1.66 10.60 -21.63
N MET A 418 -2.66 9.85 -22.19
CA MET A 418 -3.21 10.19 -23.50
C MET A 418 -3.95 11.53 -23.47
N PRO A 419 -3.67 12.50 -24.38
CA PRO A 419 -4.54 13.66 -24.53
C PRO A 419 -5.98 13.21 -24.85
N SER A 420 -6.98 13.81 -24.21
CA SER A 420 -8.38 13.38 -24.37
C SER A 420 -8.87 13.40 -25.82
N LEU A 421 -8.39 14.34 -26.65
CA LEU A 421 -8.71 14.41 -28.08
C LEU A 421 -8.09 13.28 -28.91
N LEU A 422 -7.01 12.66 -28.43
CA LEU A 422 -6.39 11.51 -29.08
C LEU A 422 -6.89 10.17 -28.53
N ALA A 423 -7.54 10.17 -27.39
CA ALA A 423 -7.98 8.98 -26.69
C ALA A 423 -9.07 8.24 -27.46
N ARG A 424 -9.05 6.90 -27.41
CA ARG A 424 -10.10 6.03 -27.96
C ARG A 424 -11.32 5.97 -27.04
N SER A 425 -11.11 6.15 -25.72
CA SER A 425 -12.16 6.14 -24.71
C SER A 425 -11.90 7.18 -23.63
N ASN A 426 -12.86 7.34 -22.70
CA ASN A 426 -12.78 8.34 -21.62
C ASN A 426 -12.38 7.72 -20.27
N GLU A 427 -11.75 6.55 -20.27
CA GLU A 427 -11.28 5.89 -19.06
C GLU A 427 -10.08 6.65 -18.47
N THR A 428 -10.17 6.94 -17.18
CA THR A 428 -9.18 7.79 -16.51
C THR A 428 -8.76 7.19 -15.17
N ILE A 429 -7.53 7.54 -14.74
CA ILE A 429 -6.98 7.22 -13.44
C ILE A 429 -6.67 8.52 -12.68
N PHE A 430 -6.55 8.41 -11.36
CA PHE A 430 -6.24 9.48 -10.41
C PHE A 430 -7.31 10.60 -10.34
N GLN A 431 -7.22 11.39 -9.29
CA GLN A 431 -8.13 12.53 -9.08
C GLN A 431 -8.08 13.54 -10.24
N TRP A 432 -6.91 13.76 -10.82
CA TRP A 432 -6.69 14.68 -11.96
C TRP A 432 -6.98 14.05 -13.33
N LYS A 433 -7.56 12.85 -13.37
CA LYS A 433 -8.15 12.19 -14.55
C LYS A 433 -7.18 12.01 -15.73
N GLY A 434 -6.00 11.44 -15.48
CA GLY A 434 -5.10 10.98 -16.54
C GLY A 434 -5.81 9.94 -17.42
N ASN A 435 -5.90 10.18 -18.73
CA ASN A 435 -6.60 9.27 -19.62
C ASN A 435 -5.72 8.05 -19.96
N ILE A 436 -6.20 6.84 -19.63
CA ILE A 436 -5.47 5.58 -19.76
C ILE A 436 -5.75 4.83 -21.07
N SER A 437 -6.51 5.43 -21.97
CA SER A 437 -6.92 4.80 -23.24
C SER A 437 -5.76 4.73 -24.24
N PRO A 438 -5.70 3.68 -25.07
CA PRO A 438 -4.93 3.73 -26.31
C PRO A 438 -5.34 4.90 -27.19
N PRO A 439 -4.48 5.36 -28.13
CA PRO A 439 -4.87 6.39 -29.09
C PRO A 439 -5.97 5.87 -30.05
N SER A 440 -6.90 6.75 -30.41
CA SER A 440 -7.91 6.47 -31.42
C SER A 440 -7.28 6.37 -32.83
N ASP A 441 -6.20 7.10 -33.05
CA ASP A 441 -5.38 7.11 -34.27
C ASP A 441 -3.89 7.01 -33.89
N PRO A 442 -3.25 5.84 -34.05
CA PRO A 442 -1.84 5.65 -33.76
C PRO A 442 -0.91 6.62 -34.51
N ALA A 443 -1.25 7.00 -35.78
CA ALA A 443 -0.40 7.91 -36.54
C ALA A 443 -0.37 9.33 -35.95
N ARG A 444 -1.47 9.78 -35.35
CA ARG A 444 -1.51 11.08 -34.66
C ARG A 444 -0.69 11.06 -33.36
N TRP A 445 -0.69 9.93 -32.64
CA TRP A 445 0.18 9.73 -31.46
C TRP A 445 1.66 9.78 -31.89
N GLU A 446 2.05 9.02 -32.91
CA GLU A 446 3.41 9.02 -33.45
C GLU A 446 3.85 10.43 -33.87
N ALA A 447 2.95 11.20 -34.50
CA ALA A 447 3.20 12.60 -34.86
C ALA A 447 3.41 13.47 -33.61
N LEU A 448 2.56 13.35 -32.60
CA LEU A 448 2.73 14.09 -31.33
C LEU A 448 4.09 13.81 -30.70
N VAL A 449 4.46 12.52 -30.54
CA VAL A 449 5.75 12.12 -29.97
C VAL A 449 6.91 12.67 -30.80
N SER A 450 6.84 12.55 -32.16
CA SER A 450 7.89 13.04 -33.05
C SER A 450 8.06 14.57 -32.98
N GLU A 451 6.96 15.32 -32.93
CA GLU A 451 6.99 16.79 -32.82
C GLU A 451 7.50 17.23 -31.44
N PHE A 452 7.11 16.54 -30.36
CA PHE A 452 7.65 16.76 -29.02
C PHE A 452 9.18 16.58 -28.99
N ILE A 453 9.69 15.48 -29.56
CA ILE A 453 11.12 15.21 -29.63
C ILE A 453 11.84 16.30 -30.48
N ARG A 454 11.28 16.66 -31.66
CA ARG A 454 11.86 17.74 -32.50
C ARG A 454 11.89 19.06 -31.75
N HIS A 455 10.81 19.39 -31.02
CA HIS A 455 10.76 20.59 -30.21
C HIS A 455 11.87 20.59 -29.15
N CYS A 456 12.02 19.51 -28.38
CA CYS A 456 13.07 19.37 -27.37
C CYS A 456 14.48 19.50 -28.00
N LEU A 457 14.72 18.86 -29.15
CA LEU A 457 16.01 18.96 -29.86
C LEU A 457 16.30 20.39 -30.35
N ASN A 458 15.30 21.07 -30.88
CA ASN A 458 15.44 22.44 -31.38
C ASN A 458 15.67 23.44 -30.26
N ARG A 459 15.01 23.26 -29.10
CA ARG A 459 15.11 24.16 -27.94
C ARG A 459 16.36 23.93 -27.09
N TYR A 460 16.65 22.69 -26.76
CA TYR A 460 17.70 22.34 -25.79
C TYR A 460 18.97 21.79 -26.45
N GLY A 461 18.94 21.50 -27.73
CA GLY A 461 20.06 20.97 -28.49
C GLY A 461 20.26 19.46 -28.35
N ALA A 462 20.71 18.81 -29.39
CA ALA A 462 20.87 17.37 -29.47
C ALA A 462 21.84 16.82 -28.42
N GLN A 463 22.91 17.57 -28.08
CA GLN A 463 23.89 17.13 -27.06
C GLN A 463 23.33 17.07 -25.64
N GLU A 464 22.30 17.82 -25.32
CA GLU A 464 21.62 17.74 -24.04
C GLU A 464 20.54 16.67 -24.07
N VAL A 465 19.66 16.65 -25.10
CA VAL A 465 18.52 15.74 -25.19
C VAL A 465 18.96 14.28 -25.31
N LYS A 466 20.11 13.96 -25.93
CA LYS A 466 20.70 12.60 -25.94
C LYS A 466 21.01 12.04 -24.53
N LYS A 467 21.08 12.87 -23.50
CA LYS A 467 21.31 12.44 -22.12
C LYS A 467 20.01 12.07 -21.41
N TRP A 468 18.86 12.46 -21.97
CA TRP A 468 17.54 12.19 -21.39
C TRP A 468 17.14 10.74 -21.64
N TYR A 469 16.18 10.25 -20.82
CA TYR A 469 15.51 8.96 -21.02
C TYR A 469 14.07 9.23 -21.44
N PHE A 470 13.55 8.42 -22.35
CA PHE A 470 12.17 8.48 -22.83
C PHE A 470 11.51 7.14 -22.51
N GLU A 471 10.64 7.13 -21.51
CA GLU A 471 9.92 5.98 -21.00
C GLU A 471 8.54 5.93 -21.65
N VAL A 472 8.16 4.76 -22.14
CA VAL A 472 6.88 4.60 -22.85
C VAL A 472 5.82 4.14 -21.87
N TRP A 473 4.97 5.10 -21.44
CA TRP A 473 3.82 4.90 -20.57
C TRP A 473 4.15 4.64 -19.09
N ASN A 474 3.09 4.33 -18.29
CA ASN A 474 3.14 3.98 -16.87
C ASN A 474 2.29 2.74 -16.59
N GLU A 475 2.87 1.70 -15.99
CA GLU A 475 2.22 0.46 -15.51
C GLU A 475 1.21 -0.16 -16.51
N PRO A 476 1.58 -0.40 -17.75
CA PRO A 476 0.65 -0.91 -18.77
C PRO A 476 0.19 -2.35 -18.53
N ASP A 477 0.86 -3.07 -17.64
CA ASP A 477 0.52 -4.41 -17.19
C ASP A 477 -0.67 -4.42 -16.21
N LEU A 478 -1.03 -3.26 -15.63
CA LEU A 478 -2.24 -3.07 -14.82
C LEU A 478 -3.43 -2.74 -15.73
N ALA A 479 -3.93 -3.78 -16.39
CA ALA A 479 -5.04 -3.67 -17.33
C ALA A 479 -6.31 -3.12 -16.67
N GLY A 480 -6.93 -2.10 -17.27
CA GLY A 480 -8.11 -1.40 -16.75
C GLY A 480 -7.81 -0.43 -15.60
N VAL A 481 -6.56 -0.33 -15.14
CA VAL A 481 -6.12 0.62 -14.10
C VAL A 481 -5.22 1.71 -14.72
N CYS A 482 -4.11 1.32 -15.33
CA CYS A 482 -3.19 2.25 -15.98
C CYS A 482 -3.15 2.11 -17.53
N TRP A 483 -3.80 1.09 -18.07
CA TRP A 483 -3.94 0.86 -19.52
C TRP A 483 -5.31 0.24 -19.83
N ALA A 484 -6.12 0.93 -20.62
CA ALA A 484 -7.46 0.48 -21.02
C ALA A 484 -7.48 -0.36 -22.31
N GLY A 485 -6.32 -0.70 -22.87
CA GLY A 485 -6.17 -1.62 -23.99
C GLY A 485 -5.79 -3.04 -23.57
N SER A 486 -5.67 -3.94 -24.55
CA SER A 486 -5.08 -5.25 -24.34
C SER A 486 -3.55 -5.17 -24.17
N LYS A 487 -2.95 -6.26 -23.69
CA LYS A 487 -1.49 -6.41 -23.60
C LYS A 487 -0.82 -6.30 -24.97
N GLU A 488 -1.41 -6.92 -25.99
CA GLU A 488 -0.92 -6.92 -27.36
C GLU A 488 -1.01 -5.51 -27.98
N GLU A 489 -2.06 -4.75 -27.67
CA GLU A 489 -2.19 -3.35 -28.07
C GLU A 489 -1.09 -2.50 -27.43
N TYR A 490 -0.74 -2.74 -26.16
CA TYR A 490 0.37 -2.04 -25.54
C TYR A 490 1.71 -2.38 -26.22
N PHE A 491 1.97 -3.64 -26.53
CA PHE A 491 3.21 -4.02 -27.20
C PHE A 491 3.37 -3.31 -28.56
N ALA A 492 2.28 -3.24 -29.34
CA ALA A 492 2.27 -2.49 -30.60
C ALA A 492 2.42 -0.98 -30.38
N PHE A 493 1.80 -0.42 -29.34
CA PHE A 493 1.93 0.98 -28.95
C PHE A 493 3.36 1.31 -28.51
N TYR A 494 4.02 0.43 -27.75
CA TYR A 494 5.42 0.57 -27.38
C TYR A 494 6.32 0.61 -28.63
N GLU A 495 6.16 -0.35 -29.55
CA GLU A 495 6.91 -0.43 -30.79
C GLU A 495 6.76 0.88 -31.61
N SER A 496 5.53 1.33 -31.85
CA SER A 496 5.27 2.53 -32.63
C SER A 496 5.86 3.78 -31.97
N THR A 497 5.74 3.91 -30.68
CA THR A 497 6.27 5.05 -29.91
C THR A 497 7.81 5.08 -29.96
N VAL A 498 8.46 3.94 -29.73
CA VAL A 498 9.93 3.85 -29.83
C VAL A 498 10.42 4.13 -31.25
N CYS A 499 9.74 3.60 -32.27
CA CYS A 499 10.05 3.90 -33.68
C CYS A 499 9.91 5.38 -33.98
N ALA A 500 8.87 6.05 -33.47
CA ALA A 500 8.69 7.50 -33.64
C ALA A 500 9.86 8.28 -33.01
N ILE A 501 10.28 7.95 -31.79
CA ILE A 501 11.46 8.56 -31.13
C ILE A 501 12.73 8.36 -31.97
N LYS A 502 13.02 7.11 -32.37
CA LYS A 502 14.23 6.72 -33.07
C LYS A 502 14.28 7.28 -34.50
N SER A 503 13.11 7.50 -35.13
CA SER A 503 13.03 8.13 -36.48
C SER A 503 13.50 9.58 -36.45
N VAL A 504 13.34 10.29 -35.33
CA VAL A 504 13.80 11.67 -35.19
C VAL A 504 15.30 11.71 -34.90
N LEU A 505 15.80 10.90 -33.97
CA LEU A 505 17.21 10.78 -33.63
C LEU A 505 17.53 9.43 -33.01
N ILE A 506 18.26 8.60 -33.75
CA ILE A 506 18.53 7.20 -33.37
C ILE A 506 19.25 7.02 -32.02
N GLU A 507 20.07 8.00 -31.61
CA GLU A 507 20.87 7.93 -30.38
C GLU A 507 20.09 8.29 -29.12
N LEU A 508 18.81 8.68 -29.21
CA LEU A 508 17.97 8.92 -28.05
C LEU A 508 17.70 7.61 -27.29
N LYS A 509 17.68 7.68 -25.98
CA LYS A 509 17.42 6.52 -25.13
C LYS A 509 15.92 6.34 -24.95
N ALA A 510 15.36 5.32 -25.57
CA ALA A 510 13.95 4.94 -25.47
C ALA A 510 13.82 3.58 -24.78
N GLY A 511 12.88 3.45 -23.84
CA GLY A 511 12.69 2.22 -23.07
C GLY A 511 11.39 2.22 -22.27
N GLY A 512 11.31 1.37 -21.32
CA GLY A 512 10.15 1.09 -20.48
C GLY A 512 10.20 -0.37 -20.02
N PRO A 513 9.07 -0.98 -19.74
CA PRO A 513 7.68 -0.48 -19.85
C PRO A 513 7.15 0.25 -18.60
N ALA A 514 7.98 0.52 -17.59
CA ALA A 514 7.55 1.02 -16.30
C ALA A 514 6.49 0.11 -15.64
N MET A 515 6.72 -1.21 -15.70
CA MET A 515 5.72 -2.20 -15.27
C MET A 515 5.63 -2.29 -13.75
N GLY A 516 4.45 -2.60 -13.25
CA GLY A 516 4.26 -2.98 -11.85
C GLY A 516 4.88 -4.34 -11.52
N TYR A 517 5.38 -4.51 -10.30
CA TYR A 517 6.02 -5.77 -9.87
C TYR A 517 5.06 -6.96 -9.76
N GLY A 518 3.74 -6.72 -9.75
CA GLY A 518 2.73 -7.79 -9.68
C GLY A 518 2.85 -8.76 -10.85
N SER A 519 2.99 -8.26 -12.06
CA SER A 519 3.17 -9.07 -13.26
C SER A 519 4.50 -9.83 -13.29
N LEU A 520 5.52 -9.33 -12.60
CA LEU A 520 6.79 -10.06 -12.45
C LEU A 520 6.63 -11.39 -11.70
N TRP A 521 5.72 -11.44 -10.73
CA TRP A 521 5.53 -12.59 -9.84
C TRP A 521 4.39 -13.52 -10.26
N ASN A 522 3.34 -12.99 -10.89
CA ASN A 522 2.06 -13.68 -11.04
C ASN A 522 1.79 -14.19 -12.45
N ASP A 523 2.48 -13.68 -13.49
CA ASP A 523 2.22 -14.05 -14.87
C ASP A 523 3.47 -14.04 -15.76
N THR A 524 3.28 -14.13 -17.07
CA THR A 524 4.31 -14.17 -18.11
C THR A 524 4.46 -12.85 -18.89
N TRP A 525 3.85 -11.77 -18.39
CA TRP A 525 3.82 -10.49 -19.10
C TRP A 525 5.23 -9.98 -19.48
N THR A 526 6.16 -10.08 -18.55
CA THR A 526 7.56 -9.65 -18.77
C THR A 526 8.24 -10.43 -19.90
N GLU A 527 8.12 -11.77 -19.85
CA GLU A 527 8.71 -12.66 -20.87
C GLU A 527 8.09 -12.41 -22.24
N GLU A 528 6.78 -12.22 -22.28
CA GLU A 528 6.05 -11.97 -23.54
C GLU A 528 6.42 -10.61 -24.14
N PHE A 529 6.59 -9.56 -23.32
CA PHE A 529 7.07 -8.26 -23.74
C PHE A 529 8.49 -8.34 -24.33
N LEU A 530 9.40 -8.98 -23.63
CA LEU A 530 10.79 -9.18 -24.08
C LEU A 530 10.83 -10.02 -25.38
N ALA A 531 10.02 -11.07 -25.46
CA ALA A 531 9.92 -11.91 -26.66
C ALA A 531 9.33 -11.14 -27.86
N TYR A 532 8.32 -10.27 -27.62
CA TYR A 532 7.75 -9.40 -28.65
C TYR A 532 8.81 -8.44 -29.19
N CYS A 533 9.50 -7.71 -28.30
CA CYS A 533 10.56 -6.78 -28.69
C CYS A 533 11.69 -7.50 -29.44
N GLN A 534 12.10 -8.67 -28.99
CA GLN A 534 13.15 -9.46 -29.67
C GLN A 534 12.72 -9.93 -31.07
N LYS A 535 11.49 -10.46 -31.20
CA LYS A 535 10.96 -10.96 -32.48
C LYS A 535 10.79 -9.84 -33.52
N ARG A 536 10.44 -8.63 -33.06
CA ARG A 536 10.18 -7.47 -33.90
C ARG A 536 11.39 -6.55 -34.06
N GLU A 537 12.52 -6.88 -33.41
CA GLU A 537 13.73 -6.06 -33.34
C GLU A 537 13.48 -4.63 -32.84
N VAL A 538 12.53 -4.48 -31.87
CA VAL A 538 12.20 -3.19 -31.28
C VAL A 538 13.32 -2.74 -30.35
N PRO A 539 13.86 -1.51 -30.49
CA PRO A 539 14.86 -0.99 -29.57
C PRO A 539 14.36 -0.92 -28.12
N LEU A 540 15.20 -1.35 -27.20
CA LEU A 540 14.99 -1.27 -25.75
C LEU A 540 16.33 -0.85 -25.12
N ASP A 541 16.54 0.46 -24.92
CA ASP A 541 17.80 1.00 -24.41
C ASP A 541 17.91 0.86 -22.89
N PHE A 542 16.78 0.78 -22.18
CA PHE A 542 16.68 0.51 -20.74
C PHE A 542 15.36 -0.20 -20.44
N PHE A 543 15.36 -1.01 -19.41
CA PHE A 543 14.16 -1.61 -18.83
C PHE A 543 13.79 -0.90 -17.53
N SER A 544 12.52 -0.55 -17.35
CA SER A 544 12.04 0.08 -16.13
C SER A 544 10.88 -0.67 -15.50
N PHE A 545 10.81 -0.63 -14.16
CA PHE A 545 9.73 -1.22 -13.39
C PHE A 545 9.58 -0.55 -12.02
N HIS A 546 8.47 -0.82 -11.34
CA HIS A 546 8.13 -0.29 -10.03
C HIS A 546 8.19 -1.38 -8.97
N ILE A 547 8.43 -1.00 -7.70
CA ILE A 547 8.45 -1.94 -6.60
C ILE A 547 8.07 -1.27 -5.28
N TYR A 548 7.14 -1.91 -4.55
CA TYR A 548 6.68 -1.49 -3.24
C TYR A 548 6.69 -2.69 -2.29
N SER A 549 6.75 -2.44 -0.96
CA SER A 549 6.73 -3.53 0.01
C SER A 549 5.35 -4.15 0.22
N GLU A 550 4.29 -3.53 -0.31
CA GLU A 550 2.94 -4.07 -0.26
C GLU A 550 2.65 -4.92 -1.50
N TYR A 551 2.00 -6.07 -1.30
CA TYR A 551 1.54 -6.87 -2.43
C TYR A 551 0.34 -6.17 -3.11
N PRO A 552 0.39 -5.86 -4.42
CA PRO A 552 -0.67 -5.12 -5.06
C PRO A 552 -1.97 -5.93 -5.11
N LYS A 553 -3.09 -5.26 -4.89
CA LYS A 553 -4.41 -5.77 -5.23
C LYS A 553 -4.52 -5.75 -6.77
N LEU A 554 -4.23 -6.87 -7.43
CA LEU A 554 -4.28 -6.96 -8.91
C LEU A 554 -5.69 -6.98 -9.49
N LYS A 555 -6.73 -7.06 -8.63
CA LYS A 555 -8.15 -6.94 -9.04
C LYS A 555 -8.90 -6.17 -7.98
N ILE A 556 -9.70 -5.22 -8.42
CA ILE A 556 -10.60 -4.39 -7.61
C ILE A 556 -11.58 -5.25 -6.78
N ASP A 557 -11.81 -6.50 -7.16
CA ASP A 557 -12.79 -7.43 -6.57
C ASP A 557 -12.24 -8.42 -5.54
N GLU A 558 -10.95 -8.41 -5.28
CA GLU A 558 -10.40 -9.26 -4.22
C GLU A 558 -10.22 -8.43 -2.95
N ASP A 559 -11.06 -8.68 -1.93
CA ASP A 559 -10.82 -8.30 -0.53
C ASP A 559 -9.58 -9.01 0.04
N ARG A 560 -8.48 -8.96 -0.69
CA ARG A 560 -7.20 -9.43 -0.19
C ARG A 560 -6.70 -8.40 0.80
N LEU A 561 -6.49 -8.85 2.02
CA LEU A 561 -5.70 -8.12 3.00
C LEU A 561 -4.38 -7.72 2.33
N THR A 562 -4.06 -6.43 2.35
CA THR A 562 -2.78 -5.94 1.82
C THR A 562 -1.68 -6.64 2.58
N LYS A 563 -0.79 -7.34 1.88
CA LYS A 563 0.27 -8.13 2.49
C LYS A 563 1.57 -7.37 2.37
N ILE A 564 2.20 -7.06 3.51
CA ILE A 564 3.54 -6.49 3.51
C ILE A 564 4.55 -7.59 3.25
N MET A 565 5.38 -7.38 2.24
CA MET A 565 6.39 -8.34 1.80
C MET A 565 7.63 -8.29 2.71
N PRO A 566 8.38 -9.39 2.83
CA PRO A 566 9.58 -9.45 3.66
C PRO A 566 10.66 -8.46 3.18
N PRO A 567 11.62 -8.07 4.04
CA PRO A 567 12.68 -7.12 3.69
C PRO A 567 13.52 -7.47 2.46
N SER A 568 13.67 -8.77 2.16
CA SER A 568 14.40 -9.29 0.99
C SER A 568 13.70 -9.08 -0.35
N PHE A 569 12.41 -8.76 -0.33
CA PHE A 569 11.55 -8.74 -1.52
C PHE A 569 12.07 -7.86 -2.67
N TYR A 570 12.65 -6.70 -2.35
CA TYR A 570 13.25 -5.80 -3.35
C TYR A 570 14.39 -6.49 -4.11
N LYS A 571 15.32 -7.07 -3.36
CA LYS A 571 16.47 -7.79 -3.91
C LYS A 571 16.03 -8.98 -4.75
N GLU A 572 15.11 -9.79 -4.24
CA GLU A 572 14.55 -10.96 -4.92
C GLU A 572 13.83 -10.58 -6.22
N SER A 573 13.06 -9.50 -6.21
CA SER A 573 12.35 -9.00 -7.40
C SER A 573 13.32 -8.52 -8.48
N ILE A 574 14.36 -7.79 -8.11
CA ILE A 574 15.39 -7.33 -9.03
C ILE A 574 16.17 -8.52 -9.63
N GLU A 575 16.56 -9.48 -8.81
CA GLU A 575 17.24 -10.69 -9.25
C GLU A 575 16.36 -11.51 -10.20
N ARG A 576 15.09 -11.68 -9.89
CA ARG A 576 14.12 -12.37 -10.74
C ARG A 576 13.97 -11.69 -12.10
N LEU A 577 13.79 -10.36 -12.10
CA LEU A 577 13.71 -9.61 -13.36
C LEU A 577 15.01 -9.73 -14.18
N ARG A 578 16.15 -9.61 -13.53
CA ARG A 578 17.47 -9.79 -14.20
C ARG A 578 17.63 -11.18 -14.80
N GLN A 579 17.13 -12.23 -14.13
CA GLN A 579 17.11 -13.58 -14.69
C GLN A 579 16.25 -13.67 -15.96
N LYS A 580 15.04 -13.09 -15.96
CA LYS A 580 14.17 -13.02 -17.14
C LYS A 580 14.83 -12.26 -18.30
N MET A 581 15.45 -11.11 -18.02
CA MET A 581 16.20 -10.32 -19.01
C MET A 581 17.39 -11.10 -19.58
N ASN A 582 18.16 -11.80 -18.74
CA ASN A 582 19.30 -12.62 -19.16
C ASN A 582 18.90 -13.84 -20.02
N ALA A 583 17.68 -14.33 -19.86
CA ALA A 583 17.11 -15.38 -20.72
C ALA A 583 16.70 -14.87 -22.12
N SER A 584 16.70 -13.54 -22.34
CA SER A 584 16.42 -12.85 -23.60
C SER A 584 17.69 -12.21 -24.17
N SER A 585 17.59 -11.53 -25.32
CA SER A 585 18.68 -10.72 -25.90
C SER A 585 18.97 -9.42 -25.12
N TYR A 586 18.16 -9.07 -24.10
CA TYR A 586 18.19 -7.79 -23.36
C TYR A 586 18.90 -7.87 -22.01
N GLY A 587 19.66 -8.93 -21.72
CA GLY A 587 20.39 -9.08 -20.44
C GLY A 587 21.41 -7.97 -20.16
N HIS A 588 21.92 -7.31 -21.20
CA HIS A 588 22.90 -6.22 -21.10
C HIS A 588 22.29 -4.83 -20.89
N VAL A 589 20.94 -4.71 -20.96
CA VAL A 589 20.24 -3.44 -20.94
C VAL A 589 20.22 -2.86 -19.52
N GLU A 590 20.33 -1.53 -19.39
CA GLU A 590 20.21 -0.83 -18.10
C GLU A 590 18.86 -1.17 -17.45
N LEU A 591 18.87 -1.49 -16.14
CA LEU A 591 17.68 -1.74 -15.35
C LEU A 591 17.44 -0.57 -14.40
N HIS A 592 16.26 0.04 -14.47
CA HIS A 592 15.85 1.17 -13.65
C HIS A 592 14.63 0.80 -12.81
N VAL A 593 14.68 1.06 -11.52
CA VAL A 593 13.49 1.11 -10.66
C VAL A 593 12.99 2.54 -10.72
N THR A 594 11.94 2.78 -11.50
CA THR A 594 11.44 4.14 -11.77
C THR A 594 10.39 4.63 -10.77
N GLU A 595 9.91 3.71 -9.91
CA GLU A 595 9.18 4.05 -8.68
C GLU A 595 9.45 3.03 -7.59
N TRP A 596 9.65 3.50 -6.36
CA TRP A 596 9.68 2.67 -5.16
C TRP A 596 9.38 3.45 -3.90
N ASN A 597 8.67 2.81 -2.97
CA ASN A 597 8.43 3.30 -1.61
C ASN A 597 8.01 2.10 -0.74
N PHE A 598 7.78 2.30 0.55
CA PHE A 598 7.26 1.25 1.44
C PHE A 598 5.86 0.79 1.02
N SER A 599 4.94 1.72 0.79
CA SER A 599 3.56 1.46 0.38
C SER A 599 3.26 2.08 -1.00
N LEU A 600 2.34 1.47 -1.74
CA LEU A 600 1.77 2.04 -2.96
C LEU A 600 0.59 2.98 -2.69
N TYR A 601 0.21 3.16 -1.42
CA TYR A 601 -0.89 4.04 -1.00
C TYR A 601 -0.37 5.33 -0.39
N ASP A 602 -0.91 6.45 -0.84
CA ASP A 602 -0.56 7.83 -0.44
C ASP A 602 -1.06 8.21 0.97
N ARG A 603 -1.59 7.25 1.74
CA ARG A 603 -2.10 7.44 3.11
C ARG A 603 -1.60 6.38 4.07
N ASN A 604 -0.46 5.80 3.78
CA ASN A 604 0.17 4.87 4.71
C ASN A 604 0.89 5.66 5.80
N LEU A 605 0.31 5.68 6.99
CA LEU A 605 0.79 6.49 8.12
C LEU A 605 2.25 6.22 8.50
N LEU A 606 2.84 5.11 8.06
CA LEU A 606 4.26 4.80 8.31
C LEU A 606 5.22 5.67 7.51
N HIS A 607 4.77 6.28 6.38
CA HIS A 607 5.60 7.15 5.56
C HIS A 607 6.14 8.39 6.31
N ASP A 608 5.46 8.82 7.38
CA ASP A 608 5.88 9.98 8.17
C ASP A 608 6.83 9.61 9.32
N THR A 609 6.97 8.33 9.65
CA THR A 609 7.65 7.85 10.85
C THR A 609 9.16 7.69 10.66
N MET A 610 9.89 7.58 11.77
CA MET A 610 11.34 7.28 11.76
C MET A 610 11.70 5.97 11.07
N PHE A 611 10.75 5.02 10.95
CA PHE A 611 10.92 3.78 10.22
C PHE A 611 11.46 4.00 8.79
N MET A 612 10.98 5.05 8.12
CA MET A 612 11.34 5.30 6.72
C MET A 612 12.83 5.61 6.52
N ALA A 613 13.51 6.16 7.52
CA ALA A 613 14.94 6.48 7.38
C ALA A 613 15.81 5.21 7.24
N PRO A 614 15.83 4.26 8.18
CA PRO A 614 16.57 3.01 8.00
C PRO A 614 15.98 2.11 6.89
N PHE A 615 14.68 2.19 6.57
CA PHE A 615 14.09 1.49 5.43
C PHE A 615 14.74 1.91 4.11
N VAL A 616 14.85 3.22 3.87
CA VAL A 616 15.50 3.76 2.67
C VAL A 616 16.96 3.30 2.59
N ILE A 617 17.72 3.39 3.68
CA ILE A 617 19.12 2.96 3.72
C ILE A 617 19.24 1.45 3.47
N TYR A 618 18.39 0.65 4.12
CA TYR A 618 18.39 -0.82 3.98
C TYR A 618 18.16 -1.24 2.53
N GLN A 619 17.10 -0.72 1.89
CA GLN A 619 16.76 -1.11 0.51
C GLN A 619 17.85 -0.67 -0.48
N THR A 620 18.35 0.55 -0.35
CA THR A 620 19.43 1.03 -1.23
C THR A 620 20.74 0.27 -1.04
N MET A 621 21.09 -0.13 0.18
CA MET A 621 22.29 -0.92 0.43
C MET A 621 22.16 -2.36 -0.09
N ASN A 622 20.97 -2.97 0.00
CA ASN A 622 20.76 -4.36 -0.46
C ASN A 622 20.68 -4.49 -1.98
N THR A 623 20.37 -3.41 -2.69
CA THR A 623 20.26 -3.38 -4.16
C THR A 623 21.47 -2.73 -4.84
N LEU A 624 22.53 -2.47 -4.08
CA LEU A 624 23.76 -1.84 -4.57
C LEU A 624 24.42 -2.70 -5.66
N GLY A 625 24.58 -2.14 -6.86
CA GLY A 625 25.18 -2.78 -8.02
C GLY A 625 24.22 -3.61 -8.89
N ASP A 626 22.96 -3.78 -8.49
CA ASP A 626 21.98 -4.59 -9.22
C ASP A 626 21.21 -3.80 -10.27
N VAL A 627 21.01 -2.50 -10.02
CA VAL A 627 20.23 -1.59 -10.87
C VAL A 627 21.01 -0.31 -11.16
N LYS A 628 20.68 0.33 -12.27
CA LYS A 628 21.27 1.61 -12.67
C LYS A 628 20.77 2.76 -11.81
N ALA A 629 19.49 2.80 -11.52
CA ALA A 629 18.85 3.83 -10.70
C ALA A 629 17.69 3.26 -9.90
N MET A 630 17.44 3.87 -8.72
CA MET A 630 16.24 3.67 -7.91
C MET A 630 15.61 5.03 -7.61
N ALA A 631 14.47 5.32 -8.23
CA ALA A 631 13.76 6.59 -8.11
C ALA A 631 12.69 6.50 -7.02
N PHE A 632 12.92 7.19 -5.91
CA PHE A 632 12.00 7.19 -4.75
C PHE A 632 10.70 7.92 -5.09
N TRP A 633 9.56 7.30 -4.83
CA TRP A 633 8.22 7.84 -5.03
C TRP A 633 7.65 8.42 -3.72
N SER A 634 7.61 9.75 -3.48
CA SER A 634 8.08 10.83 -4.32
C SER A 634 8.87 11.85 -3.48
N PHE A 635 9.31 12.98 -4.06
CA PHE A 635 10.08 13.96 -3.27
C PHE A 635 9.20 14.87 -2.40
N THR A 636 7.92 15.04 -2.71
CA THR A 636 7.03 16.02 -2.07
C THR A 636 5.62 15.48 -1.87
N ASP A 637 4.93 15.97 -0.82
CA ASP A 637 3.49 15.81 -0.63
C ASP A 637 2.66 16.95 -1.28
N VAL A 638 3.28 17.79 -2.10
CA VAL A 638 2.57 18.57 -3.13
C VAL A 638 2.24 17.59 -4.25
N PHE A 639 1.15 16.85 -4.07
CA PHE A 639 0.85 15.62 -4.76
C PHE A 639 -0.66 15.41 -4.84
N GLU A 640 -1.22 15.16 -6.01
CA GLU A 640 -2.65 15.28 -6.29
C GLU A 640 -3.27 14.03 -6.93
N GLU A 641 -2.73 12.84 -6.75
CA GLU A 641 -3.35 11.59 -7.25
C GLU A 641 -4.64 11.27 -6.53
N SER A 642 -4.75 11.66 -5.25
CA SER A 642 -5.96 11.54 -4.46
C SER A 642 -6.30 12.86 -3.74
N ILE A 643 -7.47 12.92 -3.09
CA ILE A 643 -7.85 14.09 -2.29
C ILE A 643 -6.91 14.21 -1.09
N VAL A 644 -6.23 15.34 -0.97
CA VAL A 644 -5.26 15.59 0.10
C VAL A 644 -5.98 15.87 1.43
N PRO A 645 -5.69 15.12 2.51
CA PRO A 645 -6.26 15.35 3.84
C PRO A 645 -5.79 16.65 4.47
N ALA A 646 -6.49 17.11 5.51
CA ALA A 646 -6.15 18.34 6.22
C ALA A 646 -4.89 18.19 7.08
N SER A 647 -4.68 17.03 7.72
CA SER A 647 -3.54 16.77 8.60
C SER A 647 -2.19 16.98 7.89
N PRO A 648 -1.18 17.57 8.55
CA PRO A 648 0.16 17.76 7.99
C PRO A 648 0.94 16.43 7.83
N PHE A 649 0.59 15.39 8.61
CA PHE A 649 1.21 14.06 8.60
C PHE A 649 0.17 12.96 8.36
N TYR A 650 -0.30 12.85 7.14
CA TYR A 650 -1.34 11.92 6.73
C TYR A 650 -0.80 10.64 6.06
N GLY A 651 0.52 10.45 6.06
CA GLY A 651 1.15 9.30 5.41
C GLY A 651 1.43 9.49 3.92
N GLY A 652 1.54 10.72 3.43
CA GLY A 652 1.92 11.03 2.05
C GLY A 652 3.29 10.47 1.66
N PHE A 653 3.52 10.29 0.36
CA PHE A 653 4.76 9.68 -0.18
C PHE A 653 6.01 10.54 -0.03
N GLY A 654 5.83 11.87 0.10
CA GLY A 654 6.89 12.85 -0.03
C GLY A 654 8.02 12.74 0.99
N LEU A 655 9.24 13.04 0.56
CA LEU A 655 10.35 13.33 1.47
C LEU A 655 10.12 14.63 2.26
N ILE A 656 9.40 15.56 1.64
CA ILE A 656 8.99 16.86 2.21
C ILE A 656 7.48 16.91 2.20
N ASN A 657 6.87 17.22 3.36
CA ASN A 657 5.43 17.35 3.41
C ASN A 657 4.93 18.63 2.72
N ARG A 658 3.63 18.77 2.58
CA ARG A 658 2.97 19.93 1.96
C ARG A 658 3.38 21.28 2.58
N ASP A 659 3.64 21.32 3.89
CA ASP A 659 4.02 22.51 4.64
C ASP A 659 5.54 22.81 4.58
N GLY A 660 6.31 22.00 3.84
CA GLY A 660 7.76 22.15 3.69
C GLY A 660 8.56 21.48 4.82
N LEU A 661 7.93 20.64 5.65
CA LEU A 661 8.61 19.92 6.71
C LEU A 661 9.30 18.66 6.15
N LYS A 662 10.56 18.47 6.50
CA LYS A 662 11.39 17.34 6.05
C LYS A 662 11.11 16.11 6.89
N LYS A 663 10.64 15.03 6.25
CA LYS A 663 10.39 13.76 6.91
C LYS A 663 11.67 12.95 7.14
N PRO A 664 11.66 11.91 7.98
CA PRO A 664 12.86 11.10 8.26
C PRO A 664 13.54 10.51 7.02
N ALA A 665 12.79 10.10 6.00
CA ALA A 665 13.35 9.62 4.74
C ALA A 665 14.22 10.67 4.01
N TYR A 666 13.88 11.97 4.09
CA TYR A 666 14.71 13.04 3.55
C TYR A 666 16.12 13.01 4.13
N TYR A 667 16.23 12.88 5.45
CA TYR A 667 17.52 12.86 6.14
C TYR A 667 18.31 11.59 5.87
N ALA A 668 17.66 10.48 5.60
CA ALA A 668 18.35 9.27 5.13
C ALA A 668 19.12 9.56 3.83
N PHE A 669 18.47 10.16 2.83
CA PHE A 669 19.11 10.55 1.57
C PHE A 669 20.22 11.62 1.80
N GLU A 670 19.96 12.62 2.62
CA GLU A 670 20.96 13.68 2.93
C GLU A 670 22.20 13.09 3.63
N LEU A 671 22.04 12.15 4.56
CA LEU A 671 23.16 11.50 5.23
C LEU A 671 23.90 10.54 4.30
N MET A 672 23.20 9.75 3.48
CA MET A 672 23.82 8.90 2.46
C MET A 672 24.62 9.74 1.43
N GLN A 673 24.20 10.97 1.14
CA GLN A 673 24.95 11.85 0.22
C GLN A 673 26.33 12.22 0.75
N LYS A 674 26.52 12.23 2.09
CA LYS A 674 27.81 12.51 2.71
C LYS A 674 28.82 11.36 2.60
N LEU A 675 28.38 10.15 2.26
CA LEU A 675 29.25 9.00 2.01
C LEU A 675 30.21 9.26 0.85
N GLY A 676 31.39 8.64 0.92
CA GLY A 676 32.41 8.71 -0.13
C GLY A 676 32.06 7.84 -1.35
N ASP A 677 32.97 7.82 -2.34
CA ASP A 677 32.81 7.06 -3.58
C ASP A 677 33.56 5.72 -3.57
N GLU A 678 34.32 5.44 -2.51
CA GLU A 678 35.00 4.18 -2.27
C GLU A 678 34.35 3.44 -1.10
N LEU A 679 33.80 2.26 -1.36
CA LEU A 679 33.23 1.37 -0.34
C LEU A 679 34.38 0.65 0.38
N LEU A 680 34.49 0.86 1.68
CA LEU A 680 35.42 0.15 2.57
C LEU A 680 34.80 -1.15 3.08
N VAL A 681 33.60 -1.05 3.64
CA VAL A 681 32.91 -2.19 4.28
C VAL A 681 31.42 -1.99 4.21
N LYS A 682 30.67 -3.12 4.12
CA LYS A 682 29.20 -3.15 4.22
C LYS A 682 28.78 -4.40 5.00
N GLY A 683 27.79 -4.23 5.88
CA GLY A 683 27.22 -5.35 6.65
C GLY A 683 25.79 -5.06 7.10
N ASN A 684 25.27 -5.92 7.96
CA ASN A 684 23.93 -5.78 8.51
C ASN A 684 23.85 -4.54 9.41
N GLY A 685 23.25 -3.46 8.88
CA GLY A 685 23.03 -2.22 9.61
C GLY A 685 24.19 -1.22 9.55
N TYR A 686 25.18 -1.41 8.69
CA TYR A 686 26.29 -0.45 8.52
C TYR A 686 26.89 -0.43 7.12
N VAL A 687 27.45 0.70 6.76
CA VAL A 687 28.28 0.92 5.57
C VAL A 687 29.41 1.90 5.90
N GLY A 688 30.63 1.58 5.51
CA GLY A 688 31.81 2.42 5.62
C GLY A 688 32.36 2.81 4.26
N THR A 689 32.69 4.08 4.06
CA THR A 689 33.21 4.62 2.80
C THR A 689 34.41 5.55 3.01
N ARG A 690 35.13 5.84 1.93
CA ARG A 690 36.23 6.81 1.89
C ARG A 690 36.05 7.76 0.72
N LYS A 691 36.33 9.03 0.93
CA LYS A 691 36.41 10.04 -0.13
C LYS A 691 37.82 10.15 -0.70
N SER A 692 37.95 10.78 -1.86
CA SER A 692 39.22 11.03 -2.54
C SER A 692 40.18 11.93 -1.74
N ASP A 693 39.66 12.79 -0.84
CA ASP A 693 40.43 13.58 0.08
C ASP A 693 40.95 12.82 1.31
N GLY A 694 40.64 11.52 1.42
CA GLY A 694 41.03 10.63 2.51
C GLY A 694 40.12 10.69 3.73
N SER A 695 39.07 11.50 3.73
CA SER A 695 38.05 11.46 4.78
C SER A 695 37.26 10.15 4.75
N ILE A 696 36.81 9.69 5.93
CA ILE A 696 36.18 8.39 6.12
C ILE A 696 34.79 8.60 6.70
N GLN A 697 33.84 7.83 6.23
CA GLN A 697 32.44 7.94 6.68
C GLN A 697 31.92 6.55 7.04
N PHE A 698 31.15 6.47 8.14
CA PHE A 698 30.42 5.26 8.54
C PHE A 698 28.96 5.63 8.81
N LEU A 699 28.06 5.01 8.09
CA LEU A 699 26.61 5.13 8.32
C LEU A 699 26.10 3.85 8.97
N PHE A 700 25.52 3.99 10.15
CA PHE A 700 24.88 2.93 10.92
C PHE A 700 23.38 3.13 10.91
N TYR A 701 22.63 2.02 10.83
CA TYR A 701 21.18 2.06 10.83
C TYR A 701 20.58 0.81 11.49
N HIS A 702 19.47 0.99 12.17
CA HIS A 702 18.72 -0.09 12.81
C HIS A 702 17.34 -0.21 12.15
N TYR A 703 17.28 -0.96 11.06
CA TYR A 703 16.03 -1.29 10.40
C TYR A 703 15.29 -2.38 11.19
N VAL A 704 14.05 -2.10 11.58
CA VAL A 704 13.13 -3.06 12.20
C VAL A 704 11.91 -3.16 11.30
N HIS A 705 11.56 -4.38 10.92
CA HIS A 705 10.43 -4.62 10.03
C HIS A 705 9.10 -4.53 10.80
N VAL A 706 8.00 -4.39 10.08
CA VAL A 706 6.67 -4.49 10.66
C VAL A 706 6.43 -5.90 11.19
N ASP A 707 5.62 -6.01 12.24
CA ASP A 707 5.30 -7.31 12.82
C ASP A 707 4.39 -8.15 11.88
N GLN A 708 4.24 -9.42 12.21
CA GLN A 708 3.52 -10.37 11.37
C GLN A 708 2.01 -10.05 11.31
N LEU A 709 1.41 -9.45 12.35
CA LEU A 709 0.00 -9.08 12.34
C LEU A 709 -0.25 -7.95 11.35
N PHE A 710 0.53 -6.89 11.43
CA PHE A 710 0.44 -5.78 10.48
C PHE A 710 0.78 -6.24 9.05
N ALA A 711 1.81 -7.06 8.90
CA ALA A 711 2.21 -7.60 7.60
C ALA A 711 1.11 -8.46 6.95
N SER A 712 0.26 -9.12 7.73
CA SER A 712 -0.90 -9.89 7.23
C SER A 712 -2.15 -9.05 6.99
N GLY A 713 -2.09 -7.74 7.23
CA GLY A 713 -3.16 -6.78 6.90
C GLY A 713 -4.03 -6.33 8.09
N ASP A 714 -3.61 -6.56 9.33
CA ASP A 714 -4.27 -5.99 10.49
C ASP A 714 -3.79 -4.56 10.75
N TRP A 715 -4.52 -3.58 10.23
CA TRP A 715 -4.22 -2.15 10.39
C TRP A 715 -5.17 -1.45 11.37
N SER A 716 -5.98 -2.21 12.11
CA SER A 716 -7.01 -1.69 13.01
C SER A 716 -6.47 -0.78 14.14
N GLU A 717 -5.19 -0.91 14.49
CA GLU A 717 -4.55 -0.12 15.54
C GLU A 717 -3.73 1.06 15.02
N LEU A 718 -3.65 1.29 13.70
CA LEU A 718 -2.84 2.35 13.14
C LEU A 718 -3.52 3.71 13.29
N SER A 719 -3.05 4.48 14.26
CA SER A 719 -3.48 5.87 14.53
C SER A 719 -2.26 6.77 14.69
N ASP A 720 -2.44 8.06 14.77
CA ASP A 720 -1.32 9.01 14.95
C ASP A 720 -0.44 8.67 16.16
N SER A 721 -1.03 8.29 17.29
CA SER A 721 -0.30 7.94 18.51
C SER A 721 0.29 6.53 18.52
N SER A 722 -0.22 5.59 17.71
CA SER A 722 0.15 4.17 17.72
C SER A 722 0.94 3.72 16.49
N ARG A 723 1.41 4.64 15.61
CA ARG A 723 2.13 4.30 14.38
C ARG A 723 3.38 3.43 14.59
N TYR A 724 3.94 3.40 15.79
CA TYR A 724 5.10 2.56 16.12
C TYR A 724 4.76 1.22 16.76
N ASP A 725 3.50 0.97 17.07
CA ASP A 725 3.07 -0.27 17.75
C ASP A 725 2.98 -1.47 16.78
N VAL A 726 3.19 -1.22 15.49
CA VAL A 726 3.08 -2.21 14.40
C VAL A 726 4.41 -2.86 14.01
N PHE A 727 5.50 -2.55 14.70
CA PHE A 727 6.82 -3.09 14.40
C PHE A 727 7.19 -4.26 15.31
N GLU A 728 8.10 -5.13 14.83
CA GLU A 728 8.70 -6.16 15.66
C GLU A 728 9.34 -5.54 16.90
N GLU A 729 9.18 -6.19 18.05
CA GLU A 729 9.89 -5.77 19.27
C GLU A 729 11.37 -6.10 19.14
N LYS A 730 12.20 -5.07 19.01
CA LYS A 730 13.66 -5.17 18.96
C LYS A 730 14.30 -4.29 20.02
N GLY A 731 15.40 -4.77 20.57
CA GLY A 731 16.22 -4.02 21.52
C GLY A 731 17.16 -3.04 20.86
N ILE A 732 18.23 -2.64 21.58
CA ILE A 732 19.29 -1.78 21.07
C ILE A 732 20.24 -2.61 20.21
N LYS A 733 20.57 -2.12 19.01
CA LYS A 733 21.62 -2.66 18.16
C LYS A 733 22.94 -1.94 18.44
N ALA A 734 23.97 -2.71 18.75
CA ALA A 734 25.28 -2.20 19.10
C ALA A 734 26.31 -2.44 17.99
N PHE A 735 27.13 -1.44 17.70
CA PHE A 735 28.25 -1.52 16.77
C PHE A 735 29.53 -1.09 17.47
N GLU A 736 30.57 -1.91 17.39
CA GLU A 736 31.93 -1.60 17.86
C GLU A 736 32.81 -1.34 16.64
N LEU A 737 33.17 -0.07 16.43
CA LEU A 737 34.05 0.35 15.35
C LEU A 737 35.47 0.51 15.82
N SER A 738 36.39 -0.26 15.24
CA SER A 738 37.84 -0.19 15.49
C SER A 738 38.57 0.24 14.21
N LEU A 739 39.24 1.39 14.22
CA LEU A 739 40.03 1.88 13.10
C LEU A 739 41.52 1.79 13.44
N HIS A 740 42.29 1.05 12.62
CA HIS A 740 43.74 0.85 12.71
C HIS A 740 44.48 1.48 11.52
N MET A 741 43.96 2.60 11.03
CA MET A 741 44.48 3.22 9.79
C MET A 741 44.64 4.76 9.90
N LEU A 742 44.30 5.34 11.01
CA LEU A 742 44.38 6.81 11.17
C LEU A 742 45.84 7.27 11.23
N SER A 743 46.12 8.38 10.55
CA SER A 743 47.45 9.01 10.60
C SER A 743 47.28 10.51 10.78
N GLY A 744 47.55 11.00 12.00
CA GLY A 744 47.39 12.39 12.35
C GLY A 744 46.15 12.70 13.18
N THR A 745 45.65 13.90 13.06
CA THR A 745 44.47 14.40 13.78
C THR A 745 43.25 14.41 12.88
N TYR A 746 42.10 13.94 13.39
CA TYR A 746 40.83 13.96 12.68
C TYR A 746 39.78 14.66 13.53
N LYS A 747 38.88 15.38 12.86
CA LYS A 747 37.59 15.80 13.44
C LYS A 747 36.57 14.74 13.14
N CYS A 748 36.11 14.05 14.16
CA CYS A 748 34.98 13.15 14.05
C CYS A 748 33.69 13.93 14.29
N THR A 749 32.79 13.95 13.30
CA THR A 749 31.45 14.53 13.43
C THR A 749 30.41 13.44 13.36
N SER A 750 29.54 13.35 14.36
CA SER A 750 28.40 12.43 14.39
C SER A 750 27.10 13.15 14.09
N TYR A 751 26.28 12.54 13.26
CA TYR A 751 24.92 12.97 12.89
C TYR A 751 23.97 11.88 13.36
N ARG A 752 23.17 12.15 14.39
CA ARG A 752 22.24 11.17 14.97
C ARG A 752 20.81 11.57 14.70
N LEU A 753 20.01 10.63 14.22
CA LEU A 753 18.59 10.77 13.99
C LEU A 753 17.87 9.53 14.55
N ASP A 754 16.92 9.75 15.43
CA ASP A 754 16.03 8.74 16.01
C ASP A 754 14.75 9.42 16.50
N ARG A 755 13.81 8.67 17.11
CA ARG A 755 12.52 9.20 17.60
C ARG A 755 12.67 10.34 18.61
N GLU A 756 13.78 10.34 19.40
CA GLU A 756 14.06 11.37 20.38
C GLU A 756 14.87 12.55 19.79
N HIS A 757 15.50 12.34 18.63
CA HIS A 757 16.43 13.27 18.04
C HIS A 757 16.11 13.53 16.58
N GLY A 758 15.42 14.62 16.28
CA GLY A 758 15.25 15.17 14.94
C GLY A 758 14.11 14.58 14.10
N SER A 759 13.29 13.70 14.65
CA SER A 759 12.06 13.24 14.01
C SER A 759 10.98 14.32 14.09
N VAL A 760 10.64 14.91 12.96
CA VAL A 760 9.62 15.97 12.88
C VAL A 760 8.22 15.45 13.23
N PHE A 761 7.91 14.20 12.83
CA PHE A 761 6.64 13.56 13.17
C PHE A 761 6.51 13.34 14.70
N ASP A 762 7.54 12.79 15.34
CA ASP A 762 7.51 12.57 16.79
C ASP A 762 7.43 13.92 17.56
N GLU A 763 8.01 14.98 17.04
CA GLU A 763 7.88 16.33 17.62
C GLU A 763 6.47 16.90 17.44
N TRP A 764 5.83 16.69 16.28
CA TRP A 764 4.44 17.05 16.05
C TRP A 764 3.48 16.32 17.01
N ILE A 765 3.72 15.02 17.28
CA ILE A 765 2.98 14.27 18.31
C ILE A 765 3.16 14.91 19.70
N ARG A 766 4.39 15.32 20.07
CA ARG A 766 4.65 16.01 21.36
C ARG A 766 3.92 17.34 21.46
N MET A 767 3.66 18.01 20.34
CA MET A 767 2.87 19.26 20.30
C MET A 767 1.37 19.05 20.48
N GLY A 768 0.88 17.81 20.50
CA GLY A 768 -0.54 17.46 20.60
C GLY A 768 -1.23 17.23 19.26
N SER A 769 -0.48 16.96 18.21
CA SER A 769 -0.97 16.55 16.86
C SER A 769 -2.00 17.51 16.25
N PRO A 770 -1.73 18.84 16.13
CA PRO A 770 -2.69 19.76 15.54
C PRO A 770 -2.99 19.42 14.08
N ASP A 771 -4.27 19.45 13.69
CA ASP A 771 -4.73 19.15 12.32
C ASP A 771 -4.25 20.19 11.28
N SER A 772 -3.96 21.40 11.71
CA SER A 772 -3.38 22.46 10.87
C SER A 772 -2.28 23.19 11.62
N LEU A 773 -1.25 23.62 10.90
CA LEU A 773 -0.08 24.29 11.46
C LEU A 773 -0.09 25.78 11.14
N THR A 774 0.18 26.60 12.16
CA THR A 774 0.52 28.02 11.99
C THR A 774 1.94 28.19 11.48
N ALA A 775 2.28 29.37 10.94
CA ALA A 775 3.64 29.67 10.49
C ALA A 775 4.69 29.56 11.62
N GLU A 776 4.30 29.84 12.88
CA GLU A 776 5.16 29.71 14.05
C GLU A 776 5.42 28.24 14.36
N GLU A 777 4.40 27.39 14.31
CA GLU A 777 4.53 25.94 14.54
C GLU A 777 5.36 25.26 13.45
N ILE A 778 5.16 25.65 12.17
CA ILE A 778 6.02 25.20 11.06
C ILE A 778 7.47 25.60 11.30
N SER A 779 7.72 26.84 11.72
CA SER A 779 9.07 27.31 12.04
C SER A 779 9.68 26.55 13.21
N TYR A 780 8.91 26.29 14.25
CA TYR A 780 9.32 25.47 15.39
C TYR A 780 9.71 24.05 14.96
N LEU A 781 8.83 23.38 14.24
CA LEU A 781 9.05 22.01 13.75
C LEU A 781 10.27 21.92 12.83
N ASN A 782 10.45 22.89 11.93
CA ASN A 782 11.66 22.97 11.10
C ASN A 782 12.95 23.14 11.94
N GLY A 783 12.90 23.90 13.04
CA GLY A 783 14.03 24.06 13.95
C GLY A 783 14.35 22.83 14.79
N ARG A 784 13.40 21.92 14.94
CA ARG A 784 13.53 20.65 15.69
C ARG A 784 13.79 19.44 14.80
N SER A 785 13.51 19.54 13.49
CA SER A 785 13.76 18.47 12.54
C SER A 785 15.25 18.42 12.15
N GLY A 786 15.72 17.19 11.89
CA GLY A 786 17.07 16.93 11.40
C GLY A 786 18.03 16.36 12.42
N PRO A 787 19.16 15.80 11.96
CA PRO A 787 20.09 15.08 12.80
C PRO A 787 20.73 15.98 13.85
N VAL A 788 20.84 15.47 15.08
CA VAL A 788 21.66 16.11 16.14
C VAL A 788 23.13 15.91 15.81
N ILE A 789 23.89 17.01 15.78
CA ILE A 789 25.30 17.02 15.39
C ILE A 789 26.19 17.18 16.64
N ARG A 790 27.18 16.29 16.74
CA ARG A 790 28.27 16.40 17.75
C ARG A 790 29.60 16.21 17.08
N SER A 791 30.64 16.88 17.61
CA SER A 791 31.99 16.76 17.08
C SER A 791 32.99 16.52 18.21
N GLU A 792 34.00 15.70 17.93
CA GLU A 792 35.17 15.46 18.80
C GLU A 792 36.46 15.39 17.98
N ILE A 793 37.57 15.62 18.62
CA ILE A 793 38.89 15.46 17.99
C ILE A 793 39.42 14.08 18.33
N VAL A 794 39.86 13.38 17.30
CA VAL A 794 40.44 12.04 17.37
C VAL A 794 41.91 12.11 16.97
N GLN A 795 42.77 11.51 17.77
CA GLN A 795 44.23 11.45 17.53
C GLN A 795 44.77 10.04 17.78
N GLY A 796 45.80 9.65 17.08
CA GLY A 796 46.46 8.37 17.24
C GLY A 796 46.22 7.41 16.08
N GLU A 797 46.95 6.28 16.06
CA GLU A 797 46.83 5.26 14.98
C GLU A 797 45.61 4.33 15.16
N HIS A 798 45.10 4.21 16.37
CA HIS A 798 43.99 3.37 16.75
C HIS A 798 42.88 4.21 17.37
N TRP A 799 41.68 3.99 16.91
CA TRP A 799 40.48 4.63 17.45
C TRP A 799 39.35 3.62 17.56
N TYR A 800 38.67 3.66 18.70
CA TYR A 800 37.51 2.83 19.01
C TYR A 800 36.30 3.69 19.31
N LYS A 801 35.16 3.25 18.80
CA LYS A 801 33.87 3.91 19.06
C LYS A 801 32.77 2.85 19.16
N GLU A 802 31.99 2.92 20.23
CA GLU A 802 30.75 2.20 20.37
C GLU A 802 29.58 3.07 19.88
N ILE A 803 28.69 2.50 19.08
CA ILE A 803 27.49 3.14 18.56
C ILE A 803 26.29 2.28 18.98
N LEU A 804 25.37 2.89 19.74
CA LEU A 804 24.15 2.26 20.22
C LEU A 804 22.96 2.88 19.51
N LEU A 805 22.21 2.07 18.72
CA LEU A 805 21.04 2.51 17.96
C LEU A 805 19.76 1.89 18.52
N PRO A 806 18.78 2.71 18.93
CA PRO A 806 17.44 2.23 19.19
C PRO A 806 16.79 1.76 17.88
N PRO A 807 15.67 1.02 17.93
CA PRO A 807 14.84 0.73 16.77
C PRO A 807 14.60 1.99 15.92
N HIS A 808 14.74 1.85 14.61
CA HIS A 808 14.61 2.91 13.61
C HIS A 808 15.65 4.05 13.69
N GLY A 809 16.65 3.95 14.59
CA GLY A 809 17.72 4.94 14.68
C GLY A 809 18.74 4.83 13.55
N ILE A 810 19.33 5.98 13.15
CA ILE A 810 20.46 6.06 12.23
C ILE A 810 21.53 7.00 12.78
N THR A 811 22.79 6.70 12.49
CA THR A 811 23.92 7.56 12.87
C THR A 811 24.97 7.56 11.77
N LEU A 812 25.35 8.74 11.29
CA LEU A 812 26.50 8.90 10.42
C LEU A 812 27.69 9.45 11.23
N LEU A 813 28.85 8.85 11.06
CA LEU A 813 30.13 9.39 11.51
C LEU A 813 30.93 9.86 10.29
N THR A 814 31.51 11.07 10.33
CA THR A 814 32.50 11.54 9.36
C THR A 814 33.81 11.84 10.08
N LEU A 815 34.91 11.32 9.57
CA LEU A 815 36.24 11.58 10.07
C LEU A 815 37.00 12.40 9.02
N ASP A 816 37.13 13.70 9.29
CA ASP A 816 37.76 14.67 8.39
C ASP A 816 39.15 15.02 8.93
N ARG A 817 40.21 14.83 8.12
CA ARG A 817 41.57 15.06 8.50
C ARG A 817 41.80 16.54 8.80
N GLN A 818 42.47 16.82 9.91
CA GLN A 818 42.91 18.17 10.31
C GLN A 818 44.40 18.34 9.95
N TYR A 819 44.80 19.50 9.46
CA TYR A 819 46.16 19.84 9.03
C TYR A 819 46.84 20.84 9.99
#